data_cadaa121da21ed53d37946fc5ddf5f12
#
_entry.id   cadaa121da21ed53d37946fc5ddf5f12
#
_cell.length_a   1.000
_cell.length_b   1.000
_cell.length_c   1.000
_cell.angle_alpha   90.00
_cell.angle_beta   90.00
_cell.angle_gamma   90.00
#
_symmetry.space_group_name_H-M   'P 1'
#
loop_
_entity.id
_entity.type
_entity.pdbx_description
1 polymer ?
#
loop_
_entity_poly.entity_id
_entity_poly.type
_entity_poly.pdbx_seq_one_letter_code
_entity_poly.pdbx_strand_id
1 'polypeptide(L)'
;QDRRGDLWLGSENQGLLRIGPYGVEQLPAGRSLPTGRIVSLREDAEGSIWVGANGGLFRLRETLFSSYSQRDGLSGDYSRAMLEDRDGSLWIAGTAGLDRMLPDGRIVPVPVVTPSGRRLSVLSLALDRHGDLWVGTYADGVFVLRAGRVLSHYGEAEGIPGGHIRAIVIDDHDAVWLATQRGVAQLVDGRRAPLAIEGLPASVVTALASVDGALWIGSVDGAAVLRNGKLRQLNLEKLGGARSVFGFQPIGDAMWIATDRGLYRERNGVLARVGLEQGMPVDTVFQLIDDRRGNAWISSNRGVLRTELKTLNAVADGHGTLAIERYGEIDGMGNAQANGSSGPSLLRRADGTVWVVTAGGVSRVDPSRLQRFRERRPPPAVIENVQQDGQPLVWRQRAQLAGGHRLNVSYVGMSFLLPERIEYRTRLEGLDASWTERGRQRSVEFIGLPPGRYRLHVAARHPGGAWSPHEAVWAFEVLPLWWQRQDVRLAAALGTLLLLALLYRVLLHRYKTHNARLAELVRKRTEDLQRQAQRLLQANQEKSELLTRLRIKSDVFERQAHEDALTGLPNRRHFDEALARDISRARRSARPLVLAILDIDHFKRINDHYSHASGDAVLHEVGVLLTAAARASDLPARLGGEEFALLLADTTLDEAQALCLRIRALFHARHNWGSVEGLQVTFSAGVAALRDEDTGSSLMQRADHALYEAKSAGRDRICVG
;
A
#
# COMPACT_ATOMS: atom_id res chain seq x y z
N GLN A 1 33.16 -16.13 -32.09
CA GLN A 1 33.64 -14.89 -31.50
C GLN A 1 32.40 -14.03 -31.17
N ASP A 2 32.34 -13.49 -29.95
CA ASP A 2 31.28 -12.57 -29.56
C ASP A 2 31.61 -11.13 -30.00
N ARG A 3 30.65 -10.21 -29.80
CA ARG A 3 30.78 -8.79 -30.18
C ARG A 3 31.87 -8.04 -29.41
N ARG A 4 32.36 -8.60 -28.27
CA ARG A 4 33.44 -8.03 -27.48
C ARG A 4 34.82 -8.50 -27.94
N GLY A 5 34.83 -9.43 -28.88
CA GLY A 5 36.02 -10.03 -29.41
C GLY A 5 36.48 -11.31 -28.69
N ASP A 6 35.77 -11.74 -27.63
CA ASP A 6 36.07 -12.96 -26.92
C ASP A 6 35.75 -14.19 -27.80
N LEU A 7 36.63 -15.18 -27.78
CA LEU A 7 36.42 -16.45 -28.47
C LEU A 7 35.79 -17.47 -27.52
N TRP A 8 34.69 -18.08 -27.93
CA TRP A 8 33.98 -19.10 -27.20
C TRP A 8 34.15 -20.47 -27.86
N LEU A 9 34.62 -21.44 -27.09
CA LEU A 9 34.87 -22.80 -27.55
C LEU A 9 34.08 -23.80 -26.74
N GLY A 10 33.18 -24.52 -27.40
CA GLY A 10 32.47 -25.64 -26.78
C GLY A 10 33.24 -26.94 -26.95
N SER A 11 33.43 -27.70 -25.89
CA SER A 11 34.08 -28.99 -25.90
C SER A 11 33.14 -30.16 -25.76
N GLU A 12 33.60 -31.35 -26.04
CA GLU A 12 32.81 -32.59 -25.88
C GLU A 12 32.62 -32.97 -24.40
N ASN A 13 33.64 -32.78 -23.54
CA ASN A 13 33.65 -33.27 -22.19
C ASN A 13 34.18 -32.27 -21.14
N GLN A 14 34.71 -31.12 -21.56
CA GLN A 14 35.39 -30.18 -20.68
C GLN A 14 34.52 -28.91 -20.41
N GLY A 15 33.31 -28.84 -20.96
CA GLY A 15 32.46 -27.67 -20.85
C GLY A 15 32.79 -26.57 -21.87
N LEU A 16 32.69 -25.32 -21.43
CA LEU A 16 32.85 -24.14 -22.29
C LEU A 16 34.12 -23.38 -21.92
N LEU A 17 34.90 -23.01 -22.92
CA LEU A 17 36.08 -22.15 -22.77
C LEU A 17 35.80 -20.77 -23.35
N ARG A 18 36.19 -19.74 -22.62
CA ARG A 18 36.21 -18.36 -23.08
C ARG A 18 37.64 -17.86 -23.13
N ILE A 19 38.09 -17.38 -24.28
CA ILE A 19 39.39 -16.77 -24.45
C ILE A 19 39.17 -15.28 -24.68
N GLY A 20 39.56 -14.48 -23.70
CA GLY A 20 39.44 -13.03 -23.75
C GLY A 20 40.76 -12.32 -23.51
N PRO A 21 40.80 -10.99 -23.45
CA PRO A 21 42.02 -10.20 -23.31
C PRO A 21 42.75 -10.45 -21.98
N TYR A 22 42.10 -11.08 -20.98
CA TYR A 22 42.67 -11.38 -19.69
C TYR A 22 43.05 -12.85 -19.51
N GLY A 23 42.98 -13.64 -20.55
CA GLY A 23 43.36 -15.06 -20.53
C GLY A 23 42.23 -16.01 -20.89
N VAL A 24 42.42 -17.28 -20.50
CA VAL A 24 41.47 -18.37 -20.73
C VAL A 24 40.69 -18.64 -19.49
N GLU A 25 39.37 -18.50 -19.58
CA GLU A 25 38.41 -18.85 -18.56
C GLU A 25 37.71 -20.16 -18.95
N GLN A 26 37.77 -21.15 -18.05
CA GLN A 26 37.06 -22.40 -18.20
C GLN A 26 35.76 -22.42 -17.39
N LEU A 27 34.65 -22.63 -18.04
CA LEU A 27 33.35 -22.87 -17.42
C LEU A 27 33.11 -24.40 -17.42
N PRO A 28 33.44 -25.11 -16.33
CA PRO A 28 33.42 -26.55 -16.31
C PRO A 28 32.02 -27.12 -16.42
N ALA A 29 31.90 -28.25 -17.11
CA ALA A 29 30.67 -29.04 -17.13
C ALA A 29 30.28 -29.48 -15.72
N GLY A 30 28.99 -29.48 -15.44
CA GLY A 30 28.42 -29.91 -14.16
C GLY A 30 28.23 -28.82 -13.09
N ARG A 31 28.75 -27.60 -13.25
CA ARG A 31 28.51 -26.50 -12.31
C ARG A 31 27.39 -25.53 -12.76
N SER A 32 27.51 -25.03 -13.96
CA SER A 32 26.56 -24.08 -14.56
C SER A 32 26.14 -24.47 -15.98
N LEU A 33 26.85 -25.42 -16.55
CA LEU A 33 26.59 -26.01 -17.85
C LEU A 33 26.31 -27.51 -17.69
N PRO A 34 25.54 -28.11 -18.60
CA PRO A 34 25.26 -29.55 -18.54
C PRO A 34 26.54 -30.36 -18.66
N THR A 35 26.54 -31.52 -18.03
CA THR A 35 27.48 -32.58 -18.33
C THR A 35 27.14 -33.13 -19.69
N GLY A 36 27.82 -32.70 -20.74
CA GLY A 36 27.59 -33.22 -22.09
C GLY A 36 28.21 -32.36 -23.15
N ARG A 37 28.21 -32.92 -24.37
CA ARG A 37 28.73 -32.30 -25.57
C ARG A 37 28.05 -30.99 -25.86
N ILE A 38 28.81 -29.90 -26.02
CA ILE A 38 28.32 -28.64 -26.50
C ILE A 38 28.24 -28.72 -28.03
N VAL A 39 27.06 -28.53 -28.55
CA VAL A 39 26.74 -28.72 -30.00
C VAL A 39 26.69 -27.39 -30.74
N SER A 40 26.24 -26.34 -30.07
CA SER A 40 26.11 -25.04 -30.72
C SER A 40 26.29 -23.88 -29.72
N LEU A 41 26.82 -22.77 -30.25
CA LEU A 41 26.99 -21.52 -29.54
C LEU A 41 26.44 -20.37 -30.38
N ARG A 42 25.68 -19.50 -29.79
CA ARG A 42 25.19 -18.30 -30.49
C ARG A 42 25.07 -17.13 -29.52
N GLU A 43 25.54 -15.97 -29.93
CA GLU A 43 25.28 -14.71 -29.26
C GLU A 43 23.95 -14.11 -29.75
N ASP A 44 23.10 -13.67 -28.82
CA ASP A 44 21.86 -12.97 -29.17
C ASP A 44 22.06 -11.45 -29.31
N ALA A 45 20.99 -10.74 -29.64
CA ALA A 45 21.04 -9.30 -29.84
C ALA A 45 21.40 -8.51 -28.57
N GLU A 46 21.26 -9.12 -27.38
CA GLU A 46 21.52 -8.52 -26.07
C GLU A 46 22.90 -8.89 -25.51
N GLY A 47 23.66 -9.73 -26.24
CA GLY A 47 24.99 -10.18 -25.81
C GLY A 47 24.99 -11.41 -24.92
N SER A 48 23.85 -12.10 -24.76
CA SER A 48 23.81 -13.38 -24.07
C SER A 48 24.34 -14.47 -24.99
N ILE A 49 25.12 -15.40 -24.43
CA ILE A 49 25.61 -16.57 -25.18
C ILE A 49 24.66 -17.74 -24.93
N TRP A 50 24.05 -18.21 -25.97
CA TRP A 50 23.20 -19.39 -25.95
C TRP A 50 24.02 -20.63 -26.24
N VAL A 51 23.93 -21.64 -25.38
CA VAL A 51 24.70 -22.87 -25.45
C VAL A 51 23.74 -24.03 -25.63
N GLY A 52 23.73 -24.61 -26.83
CA GLY A 52 23.03 -25.88 -27.08
C GLY A 52 23.93 -27.04 -26.71
N ALA A 53 23.45 -27.92 -25.84
CA ALA A 53 24.17 -29.10 -25.40
C ALA A 53 23.23 -30.32 -25.28
N ASN A 54 23.79 -31.51 -25.14
CA ASN A 54 22.97 -32.72 -25.01
C ASN A 54 21.98 -32.70 -23.83
N GLY A 55 22.27 -31.90 -22.78
CA GLY A 55 21.41 -31.72 -21.64
C GLY A 55 20.37 -30.59 -21.77
N GLY A 56 20.28 -29.92 -22.92
CA GLY A 56 19.33 -28.87 -23.18
C GLY A 56 19.93 -27.56 -23.69
N LEU A 57 19.13 -26.49 -23.62
CA LEU A 57 19.53 -25.15 -24.00
C LEU A 57 19.84 -24.32 -22.76
N PHE A 58 21.03 -23.74 -22.75
CA PHE A 58 21.53 -22.91 -21.65
C PHE A 58 21.82 -21.50 -22.13
N ARG A 59 21.65 -20.53 -21.26
CA ARG A 59 21.97 -19.15 -21.55
C ARG A 59 22.95 -18.59 -20.52
N LEU A 60 24.09 -18.11 -21.02
CA LEU A 60 25.03 -17.33 -20.25
C LEU A 60 24.77 -15.85 -20.49
N ARG A 61 24.53 -15.12 -19.45
CA ARG A 61 24.31 -13.68 -19.50
C ARG A 61 25.21 -12.95 -18.54
N GLU A 62 25.58 -11.73 -18.86
CA GLU A 62 26.21 -10.85 -17.92
C GLU A 62 25.22 -10.43 -16.83
N THR A 63 25.62 -10.60 -15.58
CA THR A 63 24.84 -10.18 -14.43
C THR A 63 25.46 -8.96 -13.77
N LEU A 64 24.64 -8.19 -13.03
CA LEU A 64 25.10 -7.02 -12.27
C LEU A 64 25.95 -7.46 -11.08
N PHE A 65 25.54 -8.55 -10.44
CA PHE A 65 26.25 -9.14 -9.30
C PHE A 65 27.05 -10.35 -9.76
N SER A 66 28.22 -10.52 -9.15
CA SER A 66 28.99 -11.76 -9.15
C SER A 66 28.98 -12.32 -7.76
N SER A 67 28.79 -13.62 -7.60
CA SER A 67 28.70 -14.26 -6.29
C SER A 67 29.77 -15.32 -6.11
N TYR A 68 30.25 -15.46 -4.89
CA TYR A 68 31.21 -16.44 -4.46
C TYR A 68 30.58 -17.30 -3.35
N SER A 69 30.68 -18.59 -3.49
CA SER A 69 30.06 -19.62 -2.66
C SER A 69 31.10 -20.66 -2.20
N GLN A 70 30.67 -21.69 -1.52
CA GLN A 70 31.51 -22.86 -1.22
C GLN A 70 32.04 -23.49 -2.51
N ARG A 71 31.31 -23.42 -3.62
CA ARG A 71 31.76 -23.92 -4.92
C ARG A 71 32.95 -23.15 -5.49
N ASP A 72 33.13 -21.91 -5.04
CA ASP A 72 34.24 -21.02 -5.47
C ASP A 72 35.40 -21.02 -4.51
N GLY A 73 35.31 -21.85 -3.42
CA GLY A 73 36.40 -22.05 -2.45
C GLY A 73 36.10 -21.49 -1.06
N LEU A 74 34.96 -20.92 -0.78
CA LEU A 74 34.58 -20.55 0.58
C LEU A 74 34.41 -21.80 1.47
N SER A 75 34.72 -21.67 2.73
CA SER A 75 34.52 -22.73 3.72
C SER A 75 33.06 -23.12 3.91
N GLY A 76 32.13 -22.25 3.56
CA GLY A 76 30.69 -22.48 3.57
C GLY A 76 29.90 -21.34 2.98
N ASP A 77 28.61 -21.61 2.63
CA ASP A 77 27.76 -20.66 1.94
C ASP A 77 27.17 -19.59 2.88
N TYR A 78 26.92 -19.90 4.16
CA TYR A 78 26.31 -18.96 5.09
C TYR A 78 27.35 -17.96 5.64
N SER A 79 27.56 -16.87 4.88
CA SER A 79 28.48 -15.80 5.25
C SER A 79 27.78 -14.77 6.15
N ARG A 80 28.52 -14.23 7.14
CA ARG A 80 27.96 -13.30 8.15
C ARG A 80 28.68 -11.96 8.22
N ALA A 81 29.97 -11.96 8.01
CA ALA A 81 30.81 -10.77 8.09
C ALA A 81 31.88 -10.78 7.00
N MET A 82 32.27 -9.60 6.55
CA MET A 82 33.40 -9.42 5.64
C MET A 82 34.11 -8.11 5.94
N LEU A 83 35.44 -8.09 5.69
CA LEU A 83 36.24 -6.92 5.96
C LEU A 83 37.42 -6.84 4.98
N GLU A 84 37.67 -5.67 4.41
CA GLU A 84 38.81 -5.42 3.54
C GLU A 84 40.07 -5.19 4.38
N ASP A 85 41.12 -5.95 4.10
CA ASP A 85 42.42 -5.78 4.71
C ASP A 85 43.22 -4.67 4.01
N ARG A 86 44.28 -4.19 4.62
CA ARG A 86 45.16 -3.12 4.11
C ARG A 86 45.87 -3.48 2.82
N ASP A 87 46.14 -4.77 2.61
CA ASP A 87 46.77 -5.29 1.38
C ASP A 87 45.77 -5.50 0.22
N GLY A 88 44.51 -5.12 0.43
CA GLY A 88 43.47 -5.31 -0.54
C GLY A 88 42.90 -6.73 -0.59
N SER A 89 43.29 -7.63 0.30
CA SER A 89 42.59 -8.90 0.47
C SER A 89 41.24 -8.69 1.21
N LEU A 90 40.33 -9.64 1.08
CA LEU A 90 39.01 -9.59 1.73
C LEU A 90 38.89 -10.77 2.70
N TRP A 91 38.65 -10.46 3.95
CA TRP A 91 38.26 -11.43 4.96
C TRP A 91 36.76 -11.73 4.82
N ILE A 92 36.41 -13.00 4.74
CA ILE A 92 35.05 -13.49 4.62
C ILE A 92 34.83 -14.50 5.74
N ALA A 93 33.78 -14.29 6.51
CA ALA A 93 33.53 -15.08 7.69
C ALA A 93 32.09 -15.52 7.80
N GLY A 94 31.85 -16.70 8.31
CA GLY A 94 30.50 -17.27 8.42
C GLY A 94 30.42 -18.44 9.40
N THR A 95 29.40 -19.25 9.22
CA THR A 95 29.15 -20.42 10.10
C THR A 95 30.19 -21.50 9.96
N ALA A 96 30.91 -21.52 8.86
CA ALA A 96 31.86 -22.60 8.52
C ALA A 96 33.33 -22.21 8.71
N GLY A 97 33.62 -20.99 9.14
CA GLY A 97 34.98 -20.55 9.40
C GLY A 97 35.28 -19.14 8.90
N LEU A 98 36.57 -18.92 8.72
CA LEU A 98 37.16 -17.68 8.22
C LEU A 98 37.92 -17.98 6.94
N ASP A 99 37.65 -17.24 5.89
CA ASP A 99 38.33 -17.32 4.61
C ASP A 99 39.00 -15.98 4.28
N ARG A 100 40.08 -16.03 3.53
CA ARG A 100 40.74 -14.85 2.97
C ARG A 100 40.75 -14.93 1.46
N MET A 101 40.08 -14.00 0.82
CA MET A 101 40.13 -13.80 -0.63
C MET A 101 41.29 -12.87 -0.94
N LEU A 102 42.27 -13.36 -1.64
CA LEU A 102 43.47 -12.61 -2.06
C LEU A 102 43.11 -11.61 -3.19
N PRO A 103 43.98 -10.60 -3.45
CA PRO A 103 43.74 -9.64 -4.54
C PRO A 103 43.62 -10.29 -5.93
N ASP A 104 44.23 -11.46 -6.12
CA ASP A 104 44.14 -12.25 -7.36
C ASP A 104 42.84 -13.06 -7.47
N GLY A 105 41.97 -12.98 -6.46
CA GLY A 105 40.66 -13.65 -6.41
C GLY A 105 40.69 -15.06 -5.83
N ARG A 106 41.87 -15.62 -5.51
CA ARG A 106 41.95 -16.93 -4.84
C ARG A 106 41.43 -16.85 -3.41
N ILE A 107 40.64 -17.82 -3.02
CA ILE A 107 40.08 -17.94 -1.67
C ILE A 107 40.88 -18.99 -0.91
N VAL A 108 41.38 -18.62 0.27
CA VAL A 108 42.19 -19.48 1.14
C VAL A 108 41.52 -19.57 2.52
N PRO A 109 41.14 -20.76 2.96
CA PRO A 109 40.63 -20.94 4.33
C PRO A 109 41.70 -20.67 5.38
N VAL A 110 41.31 -19.99 6.46
CA VAL A 110 42.22 -19.67 7.58
C VAL A 110 41.83 -20.52 8.76
N PRO A 111 42.68 -21.52 9.13
CA PRO A 111 42.39 -22.43 10.23
C PRO A 111 42.56 -21.69 11.56
N VAL A 112 41.50 -21.67 12.37
CA VAL A 112 41.54 -21.22 13.76
C VAL A 112 41.08 -22.36 14.64
N VAL A 113 41.95 -22.77 15.57
CA VAL A 113 41.60 -23.79 16.55
C VAL A 113 40.88 -23.12 17.71
N THR A 114 39.63 -23.54 17.96
CA THR A 114 38.83 -23.04 19.07
C THR A 114 39.13 -23.79 20.36
N PRO A 115 39.08 -23.14 21.54
CA PRO A 115 39.26 -23.81 22.84
C PRO A 115 38.21 -24.91 23.07
N SER A 116 37.03 -24.75 22.52
CA SER A 116 35.94 -25.72 22.61
C SER A 116 36.14 -26.96 21.72
N GLY A 117 37.13 -26.96 20.82
CA GLY A 117 37.34 -27.99 19.80
C GLY A 117 36.26 -27.99 18.72
N ARG A 118 35.34 -27.03 18.75
CA ARG A 118 34.28 -26.89 17.75
C ARG A 118 34.79 -26.17 16.50
N ARG A 119 34.08 -26.34 15.39
CA ARG A 119 34.37 -25.59 14.19
C ARG A 119 34.11 -24.10 14.45
N LEU A 120 35.02 -23.24 14.02
CA LEU A 120 34.88 -21.79 14.14
C LEU A 120 33.63 -21.30 13.47
N SER A 121 32.78 -20.58 14.19
CA SER A 121 31.60 -19.89 13.67
C SER A 121 31.71 -18.40 13.99
N VAL A 122 31.94 -17.60 12.95
CA VAL A 122 32.25 -16.17 13.09
C VAL A 122 31.00 -15.34 12.95
N LEU A 123 30.87 -14.28 13.75
CA LEU A 123 29.81 -13.28 13.70
C LEU A 123 30.32 -11.92 13.23
N SER A 124 31.50 -11.49 13.68
CA SER A 124 31.96 -10.13 13.43
C SER A 124 33.48 -10.06 13.21
N LEU A 125 33.87 -9.03 12.46
CA LEU A 125 35.26 -8.74 12.12
C LEU A 125 35.59 -7.27 12.36
N ALA A 126 36.78 -6.97 12.83
CA ALA A 126 37.32 -5.62 12.89
C ALA A 126 38.85 -5.66 12.68
N LEU A 127 39.43 -4.57 12.15
CA LEU A 127 40.88 -4.38 12.08
C LEU A 127 41.29 -3.26 13.01
N ASP A 128 42.33 -3.50 13.79
CA ASP A 128 42.93 -2.45 14.61
C ASP A 128 43.96 -1.61 13.83
N ARG A 129 44.48 -0.57 14.47
CA ARG A 129 45.50 0.29 13.87
C ARG A 129 46.80 -0.44 13.55
N HIS A 130 47.07 -1.57 14.19
CA HIS A 130 48.26 -2.40 13.94
C HIS A 130 48.07 -3.36 12.76
N GLY A 131 46.81 -3.50 12.25
CA GLY A 131 46.47 -4.45 11.22
C GLY A 131 46.14 -5.84 11.75
N ASP A 132 45.93 -5.97 13.06
CA ASP A 132 45.49 -7.21 13.65
C ASP A 132 44.00 -7.39 13.43
N LEU A 133 43.62 -8.59 12.99
CA LEU A 133 42.23 -8.93 12.74
C LEU A 133 41.56 -9.46 14.02
N TRP A 134 40.54 -8.74 14.45
CA TRP A 134 39.67 -9.15 15.54
C TRP A 134 38.50 -9.95 14.98
N VAL A 135 38.30 -11.17 15.49
CA VAL A 135 37.32 -12.15 15.00
C VAL A 135 36.36 -12.50 16.12
N GLY A 136 35.17 -11.95 16.08
CA GLY A 136 34.11 -12.25 17.04
C GLY A 136 33.32 -13.50 16.63
N THR A 137 33.13 -14.41 17.58
CA THR A 137 32.58 -15.73 17.33
C THR A 137 31.17 -15.91 17.89
N TYR A 138 30.55 -17.01 17.51
CA TYR A 138 29.20 -17.39 18.00
C TYR A 138 29.27 -17.97 19.43
N ALA A 139 30.38 -18.56 19.87
CA ALA A 139 30.43 -19.27 21.16
C ALA A 139 31.74 -19.08 21.93
N ASP A 140 32.79 -18.76 21.23
CA ASP A 140 34.17 -18.83 21.81
C ASP A 140 34.76 -17.43 22.06
N GLY A 141 33.96 -16.39 22.19
CA GLY A 141 34.45 -15.03 22.43
C GLY A 141 35.11 -14.40 21.21
N VAL A 142 36.25 -13.73 21.38
CA VAL A 142 36.96 -13.02 20.32
C VAL A 142 38.40 -13.52 20.19
N PHE A 143 38.84 -13.76 18.95
CA PHE A 143 40.23 -14.05 18.61
C PHE A 143 40.87 -12.83 17.97
N VAL A 144 42.13 -12.61 18.23
CA VAL A 144 42.96 -11.62 17.54
C VAL A 144 43.98 -12.37 16.68
N LEU A 145 43.99 -12.06 15.39
CA LEU A 145 44.88 -12.71 14.43
C LEU A 145 45.86 -11.69 13.83
N ARG A 146 47.11 -12.05 13.74
CA ARG A 146 48.14 -11.35 13.00
C ARG A 146 48.65 -12.24 11.87
N ALA A 147 48.59 -11.76 10.63
CA ALA A 147 49.00 -12.53 9.46
C ALA A 147 48.33 -13.94 9.37
N GLY A 148 47.08 -14.07 9.80
CA GLY A 148 46.33 -15.33 9.79
C GLY A 148 46.64 -16.29 10.94
N ARG A 149 47.48 -15.90 11.89
CA ARG A 149 47.79 -16.71 13.08
C ARG A 149 47.17 -16.09 14.31
N VAL A 150 46.63 -16.91 15.20
CA VAL A 150 46.07 -16.47 16.48
C VAL A 150 47.15 -15.87 17.37
N LEU A 151 47.02 -14.62 17.74
CA LEU A 151 47.85 -13.87 18.65
C LEU A 151 47.29 -13.92 20.07
N SER A 152 46.02 -13.73 20.23
CA SER A 152 45.31 -13.68 21.53
C SER A 152 43.87 -14.19 21.38
N HIS A 153 43.32 -14.61 22.52
CA HIS A 153 41.94 -15.02 22.65
C HIS A 153 41.35 -14.43 23.94
N TYR A 154 40.12 -13.94 23.86
CA TYR A 154 39.36 -13.38 24.99
C TYR A 154 37.99 -14.02 25.03
N GLY A 155 37.71 -14.80 26.04
CA GLY A 155 36.45 -15.49 26.28
C GLY A 155 35.81 -15.13 27.62
N GLU A 156 34.95 -16.00 28.11
CA GLU A 156 34.34 -15.82 29.43
C GLU A 156 35.34 -15.90 30.56
N ALA A 157 36.43 -16.68 30.43
CA ALA A 157 37.51 -16.78 31.39
C ALA A 157 38.24 -15.43 31.58
N GLU A 158 38.37 -14.66 30.50
CA GLU A 158 38.94 -13.31 30.50
C GLU A 158 37.91 -12.24 30.85
N GLY A 159 36.70 -12.69 31.23
CA GLY A 159 35.62 -11.82 31.75
C GLY A 159 34.72 -11.23 30.69
N ILE A 160 34.77 -11.69 29.44
CA ILE A 160 33.80 -11.26 28.43
C ILE A 160 32.41 -11.82 28.78
N PRO A 161 31.33 -11.01 28.80
CA PRO A 161 30.00 -11.45 29.21
C PRO A 161 29.33 -12.28 28.10
N GLY A 162 29.64 -13.58 28.04
CA GLY A 162 29.14 -14.53 27.02
C GLY A 162 30.04 -14.61 25.79
N GLY A 163 29.91 -15.74 25.08
CA GLY A 163 30.77 -16.06 23.94
C GLY A 163 30.33 -15.51 22.59
N HIS A 164 29.14 -14.93 22.49
CA HIS A 164 28.58 -14.38 21.22
C HIS A 164 29.03 -12.95 21.01
N ILE A 165 29.89 -12.69 20.05
CA ILE A 165 30.38 -11.34 19.74
C ILE A 165 29.86 -10.89 18.40
N ARG A 166 28.77 -10.09 18.41
CA ARG A 166 28.04 -9.69 17.23
C ARG A 166 28.57 -8.48 16.49
N ALA A 167 29.26 -7.59 17.23
CA ALA A 167 29.95 -6.45 16.63
C ALA A 167 31.20 -6.15 17.45
N ILE A 168 32.21 -5.67 16.75
CA ILE A 168 33.49 -5.23 17.33
C ILE A 168 33.78 -3.84 16.78
N VAL A 169 34.03 -2.88 17.64
CA VAL A 169 34.44 -1.53 17.27
C VAL A 169 35.67 -1.13 18.08
N ILE A 170 36.59 -0.52 17.41
CA ILE A 170 37.82 0.02 18.03
C ILE A 170 37.68 1.53 17.96
N ASP A 171 37.74 2.19 19.10
CA ASP A 171 37.58 3.64 19.18
C ASP A 171 38.90 4.38 18.93
N ASP A 172 38.86 5.70 18.92
CA ASP A 172 39.99 6.57 18.64
C ASP A 172 41.10 6.48 19.72
N HIS A 173 40.81 5.84 20.86
CA HIS A 173 41.74 5.60 21.97
C HIS A 173 42.24 4.14 21.99
N ASP A 174 42.00 3.36 20.94
CA ASP A 174 42.28 1.92 20.81
C ASP A 174 41.56 1.02 21.82
N ALA A 175 40.57 1.53 22.51
CA ALA A 175 39.71 0.67 23.30
C ALA A 175 38.78 -0.14 22.38
N VAL A 176 38.73 -1.44 22.61
CA VAL A 176 37.92 -2.36 21.83
C VAL A 176 36.59 -2.57 22.52
N TRP A 177 35.54 -2.24 21.83
CA TRP A 177 34.17 -2.42 22.29
C TRP A 177 33.54 -3.65 21.64
N LEU A 178 32.97 -4.51 22.45
CA LEU A 178 32.39 -5.79 22.05
C LEU A 178 30.89 -5.79 22.32
N ALA A 179 30.10 -6.07 21.27
CA ALA A 179 28.66 -6.32 21.38
C ALA A 179 28.42 -7.79 21.73
N THR A 180 27.90 -8.04 22.92
CA THR A 180 27.71 -9.39 23.42
C THR A 180 26.23 -9.74 23.61
N GLN A 181 25.95 -11.01 23.92
CA GLN A 181 24.58 -11.43 24.27
C GLN A 181 24.12 -10.90 25.64
N ARG A 182 24.99 -10.37 26.45
CA ARG A 182 24.72 -9.84 27.80
C ARG A 182 25.19 -8.39 27.94
N GLY A 183 25.01 -7.59 26.91
CA GLY A 183 25.39 -6.17 26.91
C GLY A 183 26.67 -5.87 26.18
N VAL A 184 27.36 -4.83 26.61
CA VAL A 184 28.61 -4.33 26.02
C VAL A 184 29.78 -4.65 26.92
N ALA A 185 30.92 -5.04 26.34
CA ALA A 185 32.19 -5.14 27.04
C ALA A 185 33.22 -4.22 26.41
N GLN A 186 34.17 -3.75 27.19
CA GLN A 186 35.29 -2.94 26.74
C GLN A 186 36.60 -3.62 27.12
N LEU A 187 37.51 -3.66 26.19
CA LEU A 187 38.89 -4.07 26.41
C LEU A 187 39.82 -2.87 26.21
N VAL A 188 40.67 -2.62 27.18
CA VAL A 188 41.73 -1.60 27.12
C VAL A 188 43.06 -2.33 27.42
N ASP A 189 44.06 -2.21 26.54
CA ASP A 189 45.32 -2.91 26.61
C ASP A 189 45.17 -4.44 26.82
N GLY A 190 44.20 -5.04 26.16
CA GLY A 190 43.91 -6.48 26.25
C GLY A 190 43.29 -6.94 27.57
N ARG A 191 42.84 -6.01 28.42
CA ARG A 191 42.18 -6.32 29.69
C ARG A 191 40.75 -5.76 29.71
N ARG A 192 39.84 -6.50 30.31
CA ARG A 192 38.47 -6.02 30.49
C ARG A 192 38.44 -4.80 31.40
N ALA A 193 37.91 -3.71 30.91
CA ALA A 193 37.64 -2.50 31.69
C ALA A 193 36.28 -2.63 32.42
N PRO A 194 36.19 -2.19 33.68
CA PRO A 194 34.92 -2.12 34.37
C PRO A 194 34.06 -0.99 33.76
N LEU A 195 32.84 -1.31 33.40
CA LEU A 195 31.85 -0.33 32.87
C LEU A 195 30.81 -0.03 33.95
N ALA A 196 31.00 1.08 34.66
CA ALA A 196 30.06 1.59 35.64
C ALA A 196 29.18 2.68 35.02
N ILE A 197 28.46 2.34 33.96
CA ILE A 197 27.57 3.27 33.23
C ILE A 197 26.11 2.82 33.44
N GLU A 198 25.32 3.64 34.08
CA GLU A 198 23.91 3.35 34.33
C GLU A 198 23.13 3.35 33.03
N GLY A 199 22.22 2.36 32.88
CA GLY A 199 21.32 2.23 31.73
C GLY A 199 21.93 1.58 30.50
N LEU A 200 23.19 1.04 30.55
CA LEU A 200 23.71 0.23 29.47
C LEU A 200 22.81 -0.98 29.21
N PRO A 201 22.58 -1.36 27.93
CA PRO A 201 21.81 -2.55 27.64
C PRO A 201 22.40 -3.80 28.30
N ALA A 202 21.58 -4.52 29.04
CA ALA A 202 21.92 -5.84 29.61
C ALA A 202 21.47 -6.99 28.70
N SER A 203 20.74 -6.67 27.64
CA SER A 203 20.23 -7.60 26.61
C SER A 203 21.25 -7.78 25.46
N VAL A 204 20.86 -8.55 24.47
CA VAL A 204 21.67 -8.81 23.28
C VAL A 204 21.97 -7.50 22.54
N VAL A 205 23.22 -7.11 22.49
CA VAL A 205 23.70 -6.01 21.65
C VAL A 205 24.05 -6.57 20.28
N THR A 206 23.54 -5.93 19.24
CA THR A 206 23.61 -6.41 17.85
C THR A 206 24.48 -5.54 16.96
N ALA A 207 24.65 -4.27 17.31
CA ALA A 207 25.43 -3.32 16.52
C ALA A 207 26.18 -2.32 17.43
N LEU A 208 27.36 -1.93 16.99
CA LEU A 208 28.16 -0.86 17.58
C LEU A 208 28.71 0.04 16.47
N ALA A 209 28.90 1.32 16.78
CA ALA A 209 29.69 2.25 15.97
C ALA A 209 30.34 3.28 16.87
N SER A 210 31.62 3.64 16.59
CA SER A 210 32.31 4.73 17.25
C SER A 210 32.48 5.87 16.26
N VAL A 211 31.93 7.04 16.58
CA VAL A 211 31.94 8.21 15.69
C VAL A 211 32.09 9.46 16.55
N ASP A 212 33.07 10.29 16.26
CA ASP A 212 33.31 11.57 16.92
C ASP A 212 33.33 11.46 18.47
N GLY A 213 33.98 10.45 19.00
CA GLY A 213 34.10 10.19 20.43
C GLY A 213 32.78 9.72 21.09
N ALA A 214 31.77 9.35 20.32
CA ALA A 214 30.53 8.75 20.80
C ALA A 214 30.43 7.28 20.39
N LEU A 215 30.08 6.43 21.33
CA LEU A 215 29.73 5.02 21.04
C LEU A 215 28.24 4.88 20.87
N TRP A 216 27.83 4.46 19.66
CA TRP A 216 26.46 4.10 19.32
C TRP A 216 26.24 2.63 19.60
N ILE A 217 25.20 2.30 20.34
CA ILE A 217 24.89 0.96 20.83
C ILE A 217 23.50 0.58 20.34
N GLY A 218 23.41 -0.48 19.53
CA GLY A 218 22.17 -1.05 19.05
C GLY A 218 21.93 -2.41 19.67
N SER A 219 20.73 -2.64 20.16
CA SER A 219 20.32 -3.89 20.81
C SER A 219 19.00 -4.42 20.22
N VAL A 220 18.52 -5.52 20.75
CA VAL A 220 17.17 -6.04 20.48
C VAL A 220 16.07 -5.22 21.15
N ASP A 221 16.41 -4.28 22.02
CA ASP A 221 15.49 -3.43 22.79
C ASP A 221 15.61 -1.94 22.42
N GLY A 222 16.34 -1.60 21.35
CA GLY A 222 16.49 -0.23 20.89
C GLY A 222 17.93 0.22 20.70
N ALA A 223 18.14 1.53 20.71
CA ALA A 223 19.45 2.15 20.53
C ALA A 223 19.76 3.18 21.60
N ALA A 224 21.05 3.32 21.92
CA ALA A 224 21.57 4.34 22.81
C ALA A 224 22.88 4.93 22.28
N VAL A 225 23.21 6.13 22.73
CA VAL A 225 24.47 6.82 22.42
C VAL A 225 25.18 7.12 23.74
N LEU A 226 26.38 6.62 23.86
CA LEU A 226 27.28 6.89 24.99
C LEU A 226 28.30 7.96 24.56
N ARG A 227 28.28 9.10 25.23
CA ARG A 227 29.25 10.19 25.00
C ARG A 227 29.71 10.77 26.35
N ASN A 228 30.99 10.86 26.57
CA ASN A 228 31.60 11.39 27.80
C ASN A 228 31.00 10.74 29.07
N GLY A 229 30.83 9.41 29.08
CA GLY A 229 30.29 8.66 30.21
C GLY A 229 28.77 8.82 30.41
N LYS A 230 28.08 9.60 29.61
CA LYS A 230 26.63 9.78 29.68
C LYS A 230 25.93 9.00 28.57
N LEU A 231 24.92 8.21 28.94
CA LEU A 231 24.11 7.43 28.01
C LEU A 231 22.83 8.17 27.67
N ARG A 232 22.55 8.32 26.38
CA ARG A 232 21.30 8.89 25.84
C ARG A 232 20.56 7.79 25.07
N GLN A 233 19.36 7.43 25.50
CA GLN A 233 18.49 6.50 24.79
C GLN A 233 17.87 7.16 23.55
N LEU A 234 17.78 6.43 22.45
CA LEU A 234 17.06 6.85 21.23
C LEU A 234 15.66 6.24 21.22
N ASN A 235 14.65 7.07 21.12
CA ASN A 235 13.26 6.63 21.21
C ASN A 235 12.70 6.14 19.86
N LEU A 236 13.26 5.03 19.36
CA LEU A 236 12.87 4.45 18.06
C LEU A 236 11.44 3.88 18.10
N GLU A 237 11.03 3.33 19.24
CA GLU A 237 9.73 2.69 19.40
C GLU A 237 8.58 3.69 19.21
N LYS A 238 8.69 4.91 19.76
CA LYS A 238 7.67 5.95 19.59
C LYS A 238 7.52 6.46 18.17
N LEU A 239 8.60 6.43 17.38
CA LEU A 239 8.60 6.95 16.01
C LEU A 239 8.23 5.90 14.95
N GLY A 240 7.90 4.68 15.33
CA GLY A 240 7.53 3.65 14.33
C GLY A 240 7.73 2.22 14.79
N GLY A 241 7.88 2.00 16.09
CA GLY A 241 7.85 0.69 16.70
C GLY A 241 9.09 -0.18 16.48
N ALA A 242 10.24 0.41 16.09
CA ALA A 242 11.47 -0.35 15.95
C ALA A 242 12.00 -0.74 17.32
N ARG A 243 12.35 -2.01 17.44
CA ARG A 243 12.97 -2.59 18.63
C ARG A 243 14.39 -3.03 18.35
N SER A 244 14.59 -3.79 17.28
CA SER A 244 15.90 -4.35 16.95
C SER A 244 16.69 -3.43 16.03
N VAL A 245 17.90 -3.11 16.42
CA VAL A 245 18.87 -2.33 15.65
C VAL A 245 19.96 -3.26 15.12
N PHE A 246 20.22 -3.20 13.82
CA PHE A 246 21.15 -4.10 13.15
C PHE A 246 22.44 -3.44 12.68
N GLY A 247 22.45 -2.12 12.51
CA GLY A 247 23.63 -1.41 12.04
C GLY A 247 23.53 0.09 12.16
N PHE A 248 24.67 0.75 12.22
CA PHE A 248 24.85 2.18 12.20
C PHE A 248 25.73 2.58 11.04
N GLN A 249 25.43 3.69 10.39
CA GLN A 249 26.24 4.24 9.31
C GLN A 249 26.25 5.77 9.37
N PRO A 250 27.39 6.39 9.68
CA PRO A 250 27.53 7.82 9.56
C PRO A 250 27.60 8.21 8.07
N ILE A 251 26.78 9.20 7.67
CA ILE A 251 26.83 9.81 6.34
C ILE A 251 26.64 11.31 6.49
N GLY A 252 27.68 12.09 6.19
CA GLY A 252 27.68 13.52 6.43
C GLY A 252 27.55 13.85 7.91
N ASP A 253 26.59 14.67 8.26
CA ASP A 253 26.27 15.10 9.64
C ASP A 253 25.21 14.21 10.33
N ALA A 254 24.81 13.13 9.70
CA ALA A 254 23.73 12.27 10.18
C ALA A 254 24.22 10.84 10.49
N MET A 255 23.62 10.24 11.52
CA MET A 255 23.72 8.80 11.77
C MET A 255 22.49 8.10 11.22
N TRP A 256 22.70 7.17 10.29
CA TRP A 256 21.67 6.28 9.80
C TRP A 256 21.67 4.97 10.62
N ILE A 257 20.50 4.51 10.99
CA ILE A 257 20.26 3.37 11.86
C ILE A 257 19.41 2.35 11.11
N ALA A 258 19.92 1.17 10.90
CA ALA A 258 19.22 0.05 10.26
C ALA A 258 18.47 -0.78 11.30
N THR A 259 17.18 -1.05 11.07
CA THR A 259 16.29 -1.64 12.07
C THR A 259 15.34 -2.70 11.47
N ASP A 260 14.56 -3.33 12.33
CA ASP A 260 13.44 -4.22 11.98
C ASP A 260 12.18 -3.44 11.46
N ARG A 261 12.23 -2.11 11.41
CA ARG A 261 11.14 -1.22 10.95
C ARG A 261 11.60 -0.16 9.96
N GLY A 262 12.60 -0.47 9.14
CA GLY A 262 13.19 0.44 8.16
C GLY A 262 14.45 1.13 8.66
N LEU A 263 14.73 2.28 8.06
CA LEU A 263 15.85 3.13 8.42
C LEU A 263 15.38 4.26 9.32
N TYR A 264 16.23 4.62 10.27
CA TYR A 264 16.10 5.85 11.04
C TYR A 264 17.32 6.73 10.77
N ARG A 265 17.09 8.03 10.73
CA ARG A 265 18.15 9.03 10.62
C ARG A 265 18.13 9.92 11.87
N GLU A 266 19.23 9.94 12.58
CA GLU A 266 19.46 10.92 13.63
C GLU A 266 20.37 12.03 13.10
N ARG A 267 19.88 13.28 13.17
CA ARG A 267 20.63 14.48 12.79
C ARG A 267 20.36 15.57 13.81
N ASN A 268 21.40 16.04 14.46
CA ASN A 268 21.34 17.14 15.46
C ASN A 268 20.27 16.91 16.56
N GLY A 269 20.13 15.69 17.04
CA GLY A 269 19.15 15.32 18.06
C GLY A 269 17.75 15.04 17.53
N VAL A 270 17.50 15.27 16.24
CA VAL A 270 16.21 14.98 15.59
C VAL A 270 16.25 13.60 14.94
N LEU A 271 15.26 12.78 15.27
CA LEU A 271 15.10 11.44 14.74
C LEU A 271 14.00 11.41 13.68
N ALA A 272 14.30 10.90 12.50
CA ALA A 272 13.37 10.70 11.39
C ALA A 272 13.35 9.23 10.97
N ARG A 273 12.20 8.72 10.48
CA ARG A 273 12.05 7.34 10.01
C ARG A 273 11.76 7.30 8.51
N VAL A 274 12.33 6.31 7.84
CA VAL A 274 12.01 5.93 6.45
C VAL A 274 11.63 4.45 6.43
N GLY A 275 10.34 4.18 6.33
CA GLY A 275 9.74 2.83 6.36
C GLY A 275 8.86 2.55 5.15
N LEU A 276 7.98 1.56 5.27
CA LEU A 276 7.05 1.15 4.19
C LEU A 276 6.18 2.31 3.69
N GLU A 277 5.70 3.14 4.59
CA GLU A 277 4.83 4.29 4.26
C GLU A 277 5.54 5.33 3.39
N GLN A 278 6.87 5.43 3.51
CA GLN A 278 7.71 6.31 2.72
C GLN A 278 8.23 5.64 1.43
N GLY A 279 7.79 4.41 1.12
CA GLY A 279 8.18 3.69 -0.09
C GLY A 279 9.31 2.68 0.07
N MET A 280 9.72 2.34 1.30
CA MET A 280 10.65 1.24 1.53
C MET A 280 9.95 -0.09 1.16
N PRO A 281 10.56 -0.98 0.34
CA PRO A 281 9.91 -2.21 -0.09
C PRO A 281 9.95 -3.35 0.95
N VAL A 282 10.67 -3.15 2.05
CA VAL A 282 10.86 -4.13 3.14
C VAL A 282 10.95 -3.41 4.48
N ASP A 283 10.51 -4.07 5.54
CA ASP A 283 10.62 -3.56 6.91
C ASP A 283 12.02 -3.77 7.49
N THR A 284 12.58 -4.97 7.30
CA THR A 284 13.83 -5.36 7.94
C THR A 284 15.01 -5.04 7.05
N VAL A 285 15.84 -4.13 7.51
CA VAL A 285 17.09 -3.73 6.87
C VAL A 285 18.25 -3.91 7.86
N PHE A 286 19.40 -4.38 7.36
CA PHE A 286 20.48 -4.79 8.23
C PHE A 286 21.62 -3.78 8.28
N GLN A 287 22.03 -3.27 7.15
CA GLN A 287 23.11 -2.29 7.05
C GLN A 287 22.88 -1.35 5.88
N LEU A 288 23.39 -0.13 6.00
CA LEU A 288 23.39 0.88 4.93
C LEU A 288 24.83 1.35 4.75
N ILE A 289 25.23 1.59 3.50
CA ILE A 289 26.50 2.25 3.16
C ILE A 289 26.29 3.28 2.05
N ASP A 290 27.19 4.26 1.97
CA ASP A 290 27.32 5.21 0.86
C ASP A 290 28.34 4.68 -0.16
N ASP A 291 28.00 4.70 -1.46
CA ASP A 291 28.91 4.32 -2.56
C ASP A 291 29.88 5.44 -2.96
N ARG A 292 29.85 6.60 -2.32
CA ARG A 292 30.56 7.83 -2.69
C ARG A 292 30.30 8.33 -4.12
N ARG A 293 29.21 7.86 -4.70
CA ARG A 293 28.68 8.29 -6.02
C ARG A 293 27.29 8.89 -5.89
N GLY A 294 26.89 9.19 -4.64
CA GLY A 294 25.60 9.79 -4.31
C GLY A 294 24.47 8.79 -4.09
N ASN A 295 24.75 7.49 -3.93
CA ASN A 295 23.73 6.50 -3.64
C ASN A 295 23.99 5.78 -2.32
N ALA A 296 22.87 5.45 -1.67
CA ALA A 296 22.84 4.53 -0.54
C ALA A 296 22.55 3.11 -1.03
N TRP A 297 23.32 2.17 -0.50
CA TRP A 297 23.11 0.73 -0.64
C TRP A 297 22.69 0.16 0.71
N ILE A 298 21.62 -0.66 0.70
CA ILE A 298 20.99 -1.16 1.90
C ILE A 298 20.84 -2.68 1.77
N SER A 299 21.35 -3.43 2.72
CA SER A 299 21.13 -4.88 2.80
C SER A 299 19.84 -5.20 3.53
N SER A 300 19.10 -6.20 3.07
CA SER A 300 17.85 -6.64 3.65
C SER A 300 17.67 -8.17 3.56
N ASN A 301 16.66 -8.69 4.22
CA ASN A 301 16.28 -10.10 4.12
C ASN A 301 15.67 -10.49 2.75
N ARG A 302 15.45 -9.53 1.86
CA ARG A 302 14.84 -9.73 0.53
C ARG A 302 15.65 -9.15 -0.62
N GLY A 303 16.94 -8.99 -0.45
CA GLY A 303 17.86 -8.45 -1.43
C GLY A 303 18.58 -7.20 -0.97
N VAL A 304 19.32 -6.65 -1.91
CA VAL A 304 20.03 -5.39 -1.75
C VAL A 304 19.20 -4.27 -2.40
N LEU A 305 19.04 -3.19 -1.67
CA LEU A 305 18.32 -2.02 -2.11
C LEU A 305 19.30 -0.91 -2.46
N ARG A 306 18.97 -0.08 -3.45
CA ARG A 306 19.74 1.10 -3.83
C ARG A 306 18.81 2.28 -4.06
N THR A 307 19.18 3.43 -3.54
CA THR A 307 18.48 4.70 -3.75
C THR A 307 19.47 5.86 -3.76
N GLU A 308 19.10 6.98 -4.33
CA GLU A 308 19.91 8.19 -4.25
C GLU A 308 19.89 8.75 -2.81
N LEU A 309 21.06 9.10 -2.28
CA LEU A 309 21.19 9.72 -0.95
C LEU A 309 20.40 11.01 -0.82
N LYS A 310 20.33 11.81 -1.91
CA LYS A 310 19.52 13.03 -1.94
C LYS A 310 18.03 12.71 -1.73
N THR A 311 17.51 11.72 -2.43
CA THR A 311 16.12 11.28 -2.30
C THR A 311 15.85 10.70 -0.92
N LEU A 312 16.76 9.86 -0.40
CA LEU A 312 16.65 9.27 0.92
C LEU A 312 16.61 10.34 2.02
N ASN A 313 17.45 11.38 1.93
CA ASN A 313 17.45 12.50 2.85
C ASN A 313 16.18 13.35 2.74
N ALA A 314 15.71 13.66 1.52
CA ALA A 314 14.48 14.40 1.31
C ALA A 314 13.26 13.69 1.93
N VAL A 315 13.18 12.38 1.74
CA VAL A 315 12.12 11.56 2.34
C VAL A 315 12.20 11.53 3.87
N ALA A 316 13.40 11.47 4.44
CA ALA A 316 13.61 11.58 5.89
C ALA A 316 13.27 12.98 6.43
N ASP A 317 13.32 14.03 5.57
CA ASP A 317 12.88 15.39 5.89
C ASP A 317 11.36 15.57 5.64
N GLY A 318 10.62 14.51 5.30
CA GLY A 318 9.17 14.53 5.06
C GLY A 318 8.76 14.94 3.64
N HIS A 319 9.66 14.92 2.67
CA HIS A 319 9.41 15.35 1.30
C HIS A 319 9.43 14.18 0.31
N GLY A 320 8.31 13.95 -0.38
CA GLY A 320 8.19 12.97 -1.45
C GLY A 320 8.14 11.51 -0.97
N THR A 321 8.35 10.60 -1.90
CA THR A 321 8.40 9.15 -1.69
C THR A 321 9.71 8.56 -2.20
N LEU A 322 10.13 7.46 -1.62
CA LEU A 322 11.39 6.83 -1.93
C LEU A 322 11.32 6.10 -3.28
N ALA A 323 12.18 6.50 -4.22
CA ALA A 323 12.46 5.72 -5.42
C ALA A 323 13.60 4.75 -5.12
N ILE A 324 13.32 3.45 -5.12
CA ILE A 324 14.27 2.43 -4.70
C ILE A 324 14.36 1.28 -5.72
N GLU A 325 15.57 0.89 -6.03
CA GLU A 325 15.88 -0.29 -6.83
C GLU A 325 16.18 -1.47 -5.91
N ARG A 326 15.63 -2.64 -6.20
CA ARG A 326 15.90 -3.87 -5.45
C ARG A 326 16.60 -4.88 -6.33
N TYR A 327 17.69 -5.44 -5.82
CA TYR A 327 18.50 -6.46 -6.46
C TYR A 327 18.41 -7.78 -5.71
N GLY A 328 18.45 -8.89 -6.44
CA GLY A 328 18.36 -10.24 -5.91
C GLY A 328 18.99 -11.27 -6.83
N GLU A 329 18.51 -12.50 -6.77
CA GLU A 329 19.07 -13.65 -7.50
C GLU A 329 19.04 -13.44 -9.04
N ILE A 330 17.98 -12.80 -9.52
CA ILE A 330 17.85 -12.47 -10.96
C ILE A 330 19.00 -11.56 -11.43
N ASP A 331 19.57 -10.77 -10.54
CA ASP A 331 20.68 -9.85 -10.87
C ASP A 331 22.04 -10.50 -10.75
N GLY A 332 22.09 -11.79 -10.37
CA GLY A 332 23.32 -12.55 -10.19
C GLY A 332 23.74 -12.75 -8.75
N MET A 333 22.94 -12.36 -7.76
CA MET A 333 23.20 -12.72 -6.37
C MET A 333 23.03 -14.24 -6.19
N GLY A 334 23.93 -14.88 -5.45
CA GLY A 334 23.81 -16.30 -5.13
C GLY A 334 22.61 -16.63 -4.27
N ASN A 335 22.22 -15.68 -3.42
CA ASN A 335 21.00 -15.70 -2.62
C ASN A 335 20.59 -14.26 -2.32
N ALA A 336 19.30 -13.96 -2.43
CA ALA A 336 18.79 -12.63 -2.14
C ALA A 336 18.75 -12.29 -0.65
N GLN A 337 18.74 -13.28 0.22
CA GLN A 337 18.74 -13.08 1.66
C GLN A 337 20.12 -12.63 2.15
N ALA A 338 20.28 -11.33 2.41
CA ALA A 338 21.44 -10.83 3.12
C ALA A 338 21.36 -11.20 4.61
N ASN A 339 22.51 -11.29 5.25
CA ASN A 339 22.60 -11.59 6.67
C ASN A 339 22.75 -10.31 7.49
N GLY A 340 22.18 -10.31 8.70
CA GLY A 340 22.19 -9.19 9.64
C GLY A 340 22.49 -9.63 11.07
N SER A 341 22.48 -8.67 12.00
CA SER A 341 22.81 -8.86 13.41
C SER A 341 24.22 -9.40 13.66
N SER A 342 25.11 -9.13 12.73
CA SER A 342 26.53 -9.49 12.72
C SER A 342 27.21 -8.60 11.66
N GLY A 343 28.50 -8.41 11.72
CA GLY A 343 29.06 -7.49 10.76
C GLY A 343 30.56 -7.28 10.75
N PRO A 344 31.00 -6.52 9.76
CA PRO A 344 30.26 -5.84 8.69
C PRO A 344 29.61 -6.80 7.68
N SER A 345 28.32 -6.59 7.34
CA SER A 345 27.59 -7.44 6.41
C SER A 345 27.44 -6.83 5.00
N LEU A 346 27.70 -5.54 4.88
CA LEU A 346 27.72 -4.76 3.65
C LEU A 346 28.96 -3.89 3.65
N LEU A 347 29.73 -3.91 2.58
CA LEU A 347 31.03 -3.25 2.50
C LEU A 347 31.19 -2.57 1.14
N ARG A 348 31.75 -1.36 1.15
CA ARG A 348 32.33 -0.73 -0.02
C ARG A 348 33.84 -0.85 0.06
N ARG A 349 34.43 -1.48 -0.93
CA ARG A 349 35.89 -1.62 -1.03
C ARG A 349 36.57 -0.37 -1.60
N ALA A 350 37.87 -0.32 -1.45
CA ALA A 350 38.72 0.76 -1.95
C ALA A 350 38.60 0.93 -3.49
N ASP A 351 38.37 -0.15 -4.24
CA ASP A 351 38.13 -0.15 -5.68
C ASP A 351 36.73 0.39 -6.08
N GLY A 352 35.88 0.74 -5.11
CA GLY A 352 34.53 1.25 -5.30
C GLY A 352 33.47 0.18 -5.51
N THR A 353 33.82 -1.10 -5.49
CA THR A 353 32.84 -2.18 -5.54
C THR A 353 32.10 -2.33 -4.21
N VAL A 354 30.82 -2.71 -4.30
CA VAL A 354 29.96 -2.97 -3.15
C VAL A 354 29.80 -4.48 -2.99
N TRP A 355 30.03 -4.95 -1.77
CA TRP A 355 29.96 -6.36 -1.41
C TRP A 355 28.92 -6.58 -0.32
N VAL A 356 28.23 -7.70 -0.36
CA VAL A 356 27.20 -8.10 0.62
C VAL A 356 27.36 -9.57 0.99
N VAL A 357 27.26 -9.87 2.27
CA VAL A 357 27.18 -11.26 2.75
C VAL A 357 25.75 -11.75 2.67
N THR A 358 25.58 -12.99 2.26
CA THR A 358 24.28 -13.63 2.06
C THR A 358 24.23 -15.04 2.64
N ALA A 359 23.06 -15.63 2.66
CA ALA A 359 22.88 -17.04 2.98
C ALA A 359 23.45 -17.99 1.90
N GLY A 360 23.85 -17.47 0.74
CA GLY A 360 24.48 -18.20 -0.34
C GLY A 360 25.90 -17.74 -0.67
N GLY A 361 26.65 -17.29 0.32
CA GLY A 361 28.02 -16.79 0.17
C GLY A 361 28.10 -15.27 0.19
N VAL A 362 28.97 -14.70 -0.62
CA VAL A 362 29.12 -13.26 -0.77
C VAL A 362 28.83 -12.84 -2.21
N SER A 363 28.17 -11.70 -2.37
CA SER A 363 27.87 -11.14 -3.67
C SER A 363 28.50 -9.76 -3.81
N ARG A 364 29.00 -9.46 -5.01
CA ARG A 364 29.68 -8.22 -5.32
C ARG A 364 29.02 -7.53 -6.51
N VAL A 365 28.95 -6.22 -6.49
CA VAL A 365 28.52 -5.39 -7.63
C VAL A 365 29.50 -4.23 -7.83
N ASP A 366 29.73 -3.87 -9.07
CA ASP A 366 30.42 -2.64 -9.43
C ASP A 366 29.41 -1.55 -9.79
N PRO A 367 29.20 -0.53 -8.92
CA PRO A 367 28.24 0.52 -9.18
C PRO A 367 28.51 1.32 -10.46
N SER A 368 29.75 1.34 -10.95
CA SER A 368 30.09 2.04 -12.20
C SER A 368 29.50 1.38 -13.45
N ARG A 369 29.22 0.09 -13.37
CA ARG A 369 28.63 -0.67 -14.48
C ARG A 369 27.11 -0.52 -14.59
N LEU A 370 26.43 -0.04 -13.53
CA LEU A 370 24.99 0.12 -13.52
C LEU A 370 24.49 1.05 -14.63
N GLN A 371 25.23 2.12 -14.88
CA GLN A 371 24.86 3.06 -15.94
C GLN A 371 24.94 2.43 -17.32
N ARG A 372 25.97 1.64 -17.61
CA ARG A 372 26.08 0.88 -18.86
C ARG A 372 24.93 -0.12 -19.04
N PHE A 373 24.43 -0.67 -17.94
CA PHE A 373 23.27 -1.56 -17.96
C PHE A 373 21.97 -0.81 -18.30
N ARG A 374 21.85 0.46 -17.86
CA ARG A 374 20.72 1.34 -18.18
C ARG A 374 20.75 1.87 -19.63
N GLU A 375 21.94 2.07 -20.17
CA GLU A 375 22.18 2.55 -21.53
C GLU A 375 22.02 1.46 -22.61
N ARG A 376 21.72 0.23 -22.20
CA ARG A 376 21.44 -0.86 -23.16
C ARG A 376 20.23 -0.53 -24.01
N ARG A 377 20.25 -1.07 -25.25
CA ARG A 377 19.16 -0.91 -26.20
C ARG A 377 17.84 -1.32 -25.57
N PRO A 378 16.85 -0.43 -25.53
CA PRO A 378 15.56 -0.73 -24.90
C PRO A 378 14.84 -1.87 -25.65
N PRO A 379 14.12 -2.75 -24.94
CA PRO A 379 13.45 -3.89 -25.54
C PRO A 379 12.27 -3.43 -26.40
N PRO A 380 12.08 -3.95 -27.61
CA PRO A 380 10.88 -3.69 -28.38
C PRO A 380 9.67 -4.29 -27.66
N ALA A 381 8.57 -3.53 -27.59
CA ALA A 381 7.32 -4.03 -27.05
C ALA A 381 6.57 -4.85 -28.12
N VAL A 382 5.88 -5.89 -27.71
CA VAL A 382 5.01 -6.71 -28.55
C VAL A 382 3.71 -7.00 -27.80
N ILE A 383 2.58 -6.88 -28.51
CA ILE A 383 1.30 -7.34 -27.99
C ILE A 383 1.21 -8.85 -28.21
N GLU A 384 1.02 -9.61 -27.14
CA GLU A 384 0.99 -11.07 -27.18
C GLU A 384 -0.43 -11.60 -27.37
N ASN A 385 -1.37 -11.04 -26.63
CA ASN A 385 -2.74 -11.52 -26.63
C ASN A 385 -3.73 -10.38 -26.37
N VAL A 386 -4.91 -10.51 -26.97
CA VAL A 386 -6.03 -9.62 -26.76
C VAL A 386 -7.25 -10.48 -26.46
N GLN A 387 -7.98 -10.14 -25.41
CA GLN A 387 -9.17 -10.85 -24.97
C GLN A 387 -10.33 -9.87 -24.80
N GLN A 388 -11.51 -10.30 -25.25
CA GLN A 388 -12.77 -9.62 -24.97
C GLN A 388 -13.61 -10.53 -24.07
N ASP A 389 -13.96 -10.05 -22.86
CA ASP A 389 -14.67 -10.82 -21.82
C ASP A 389 -14.04 -12.20 -21.53
N GLY A 390 -12.68 -12.27 -21.55
CA GLY A 390 -11.92 -13.50 -21.32
C GLY A 390 -11.80 -14.41 -22.53
N GLN A 391 -12.45 -14.11 -23.68
CA GLN A 391 -12.33 -14.88 -24.90
C GLN A 391 -11.22 -14.28 -25.79
N PRO A 392 -10.31 -15.11 -26.32
CA PRO A 392 -9.22 -14.64 -27.18
C PRO A 392 -9.75 -14.06 -28.51
N LEU A 393 -9.17 -12.94 -28.91
CA LEU A 393 -9.48 -12.26 -30.18
C LEU A 393 -8.36 -12.48 -31.20
N VAL A 394 -8.74 -12.60 -32.48
CA VAL A 394 -7.80 -12.54 -33.60
C VAL A 394 -7.45 -11.05 -33.86
N TRP A 395 -6.49 -10.51 -33.12
CA TRP A 395 -6.21 -9.08 -33.04
C TRP A 395 -5.25 -8.56 -34.11
N ARG A 396 -4.58 -9.44 -34.89
CA ARG A 396 -3.61 -9.05 -35.90
C ARG A 396 -4.24 -8.39 -37.14
N GLN A 397 -5.55 -8.48 -37.32
CA GLN A 397 -6.33 -7.74 -38.30
C GLN A 397 -7.06 -6.58 -37.62
N ARG A 398 -7.52 -5.56 -38.39
CA ARG A 398 -8.37 -4.49 -37.85
C ARG A 398 -9.57 -5.09 -37.11
N ALA A 399 -9.50 -5.08 -35.79
CA ALA A 399 -10.56 -5.65 -34.99
C ALA A 399 -11.69 -4.63 -34.83
N GLN A 400 -12.92 -5.05 -35.16
CA GLN A 400 -14.12 -4.36 -34.76
C GLN A 400 -14.67 -5.04 -33.51
N LEU A 401 -14.75 -4.29 -32.45
CA LEU A 401 -15.17 -4.77 -31.14
C LEU A 401 -16.58 -4.30 -30.84
N ALA A 402 -17.41 -5.16 -30.24
CA ALA A 402 -18.68 -4.73 -29.72
C ALA A 402 -18.49 -3.78 -28.52
N GLY A 403 -19.26 -2.72 -28.43
CA GLY A 403 -19.20 -1.80 -27.29
C GLY A 403 -19.72 -2.42 -25.99
N GLY A 404 -19.31 -1.87 -24.84
CA GLY A 404 -19.80 -2.27 -23.52
C GLY A 404 -19.10 -3.47 -22.89
N HIS A 405 -18.13 -4.07 -23.57
CA HIS A 405 -17.38 -5.23 -23.11
C HIS A 405 -16.06 -4.86 -22.45
N ARG A 406 -15.51 -5.82 -21.69
CA ARG A 406 -14.18 -5.75 -21.08
C ARG A 406 -13.14 -6.15 -22.10
N LEU A 407 -12.13 -5.30 -22.30
CA LEU A 407 -11.02 -5.56 -23.19
C LEU A 407 -9.75 -5.70 -22.37
N ASN A 408 -9.09 -6.86 -22.44
CA ASN A 408 -7.80 -7.10 -21.81
C ASN A 408 -6.72 -7.30 -22.88
N VAL A 409 -5.65 -6.52 -22.80
CA VAL A 409 -4.52 -6.60 -23.73
C VAL A 409 -3.27 -6.96 -22.96
N SER A 410 -2.67 -8.10 -23.30
CA SER A 410 -1.40 -8.55 -22.74
C SER A 410 -0.25 -8.22 -23.69
N TYR A 411 0.86 -7.78 -23.13
CA TYR A 411 2.04 -7.37 -23.88
C TYR A 411 3.32 -7.74 -23.16
N VAL A 412 4.42 -7.82 -23.92
CA VAL A 412 5.74 -8.16 -23.39
C VAL A 412 6.81 -7.28 -24.05
N GLY A 413 7.85 -6.96 -23.30
CA GLY A 413 9.09 -6.42 -23.82
C GLY A 413 10.02 -7.58 -24.22
N MET A 414 10.40 -7.62 -25.48
CA MET A 414 11.23 -8.70 -26.04
C MET A 414 12.68 -8.56 -25.55
N SER A 415 12.95 -9.05 -24.36
CA SER A 415 14.28 -9.11 -23.79
C SER A 415 14.42 -10.35 -22.92
N PHE A 416 15.54 -11.01 -23.06
CA PHE A 416 15.94 -12.11 -22.16
C PHE A 416 16.82 -11.64 -21.01
N LEU A 417 17.22 -10.37 -20.99
CA LEU A 417 18.21 -9.89 -20.03
C LEU A 417 17.65 -9.83 -18.60
N LEU A 418 16.52 -9.14 -18.44
CA LEU A 418 15.81 -8.98 -17.17
C LEU A 418 14.28 -8.95 -17.43
N PRO A 419 13.70 -10.03 -17.96
CA PRO A 419 12.32 -10.02 -18.46
C PRO A 419 11.29 -9.67 -17.39
N GLU A 420 11.57 -9.96 -16.11
CA GLU A 420 10.67 -9.69 -14.98
C GLU A 420 10.77 -8.25 -14.46
N ARG A 421 11.75 -7.48 -14.92
CA ARG A 421 11.98 -6.09 -14.48
C ARG A 421 11.66 -5.07 -15.55
N ILE A 422 11.27 -5.49 -16.75
CA ILE A 422 10.87 -4.58 -17.81
C ILE A 422 9.71 -3.72 -17.34
N GLU A 423 9.84 -2.44 -17.55
CA GLU A 423 8.80 -1.45 -17.23
C GLU A 423 8.05 -1.10 -18.51
N TYR A 424 6.76 -0.85 -18.34
CA TYR A 424 5.85 -0.57 -19.44
C TYR A 424 5.13 0.75 -19.23
N ARG A 425 4.80 1.39 -20.34
CA ARG A 425 3.82 2.47 -20.38
C ARG A 425 2.86 2.24 -21.53
N THR A 426 1.64 2.67 -21.36
CA THR A 426 0.59 2.56 -22.38
C THR A 426 -0.03 3.91 -22.67
N ARG A 427 -0.51 4.10 -23.89
CA ARG A 427 -1.30 5.25 -24.32
C ARG A 427 -2.42 4.73 -25.21
N LEU A 428 -3.65 5.11 -24.92
CA LEU A 428 -4.80 4.78 -25.77
C LEU A 428 -5.24 6.03 -26.55
N GLU A 429 -4.70 6.21 -27.75
CA GLU A 429 -5.10 7.28 -28.65
C GLU A 429 -6.59 7.14 -29.01
N GLY A 430 -7.34 8.20 -28.88
CA GLY A 430 -8.81 8.20 -28.99
C GLY A 430 -9.53 8.30 -27.66
N LEU A 431 -8.88 7.98 -26.53
CA LEU A 431 -9.40 8.15 -25.18
C LEU A 431 -8.54 9.16 -24.38
N ASP A 432 -7.22 8.95 -24.35
CA ASP A 432 -6.24 9.79 -23.65
C ASP A 432 -4.98 9.94 -24.52
N ALA A 433 -4.51 11.16 -24.64
CA ALA A 433 -3.28 11.47 -25.38
C ALA A 433 -2.02 11.25 -24.53
N SER A 434 -2.14 11.10 -23.21
CA SER A 434 -1.04 10.99 -22.27
C SER A 434 -0.54 9.54 -22.12
N TRP A 435 0.75 9.39 -21.79
CA TRP A 435 1.31 8.11 -21.41
C TRP A 435 0.96 7.79 -19.95
N THR A 436 0.43 6.59 -19.74
CA THR A 436 0.22 6.04 -18.39
C THR A 436 1.31 5.02 -18.10
N GLU A 437 2.11 5.26 -17.06
CA GLU A 437 3.10 4.29 -16.61
C GLU A 437 2.41 3.10 -15.93
N ARG A 438 2.79 1.90 -16.33
CA ARG A 438 2.25 0.61 -15.86
C ARG A 438 3.22 -0.13 -14.94
N GLY A 439 4.39 0.42 -14.70
CA GLY A 439 5.46 -0.29 -14.00
C GLY A 439 5.77 -1.62 -14.68
N ARG A 440 5.67 -2.72 -13.94
CA ARG A 440 5.93 -4.10 -14.43
C ARG A 440 4.69 -4.86 -14.89
N GLN A 441 3.52 -4.22 -14.90
CA GLN A 441 2.28 -4.86 -15.36
C GLN A 441 2.36 -5.19 -16.85
N ARG A 442 2.13 -6.45 -17.19
CA ARG A 442 2.16 -6.97 -18.56
C ARG A 442 0.80 -7.00 -19.24
N SER A 443 -0.19 -6.37 -18.65
CA SER A 443 -1.53 -6.26 -19.22
C SER A 443 -2.16 -4.93 -18.86
N VAL A 444 -3.07 -4.51 -19.73
CA VAL A 444 -3.95 -3.36 -19.48
C VAL A 444 -5.38 -3.77 -19.77
N GLU A 445 -6.27 -3.31 -18.92
CA GLU A 445 -7.69 -3.58 -19.02
C GLU A 445 -8.45 -2.29 -19.30
N PHE A 446 -9.39 -2.37 -20.23
CA PHE A 446 -10.33 -1.30 -20.55
C PHE A 446 -11.75 -1.81 -20.39
N ILE A 447 -12.59 -1.08 -19.70
CA ILE A 447 -13.98 -1.45 -19.44
C ILE A 447 -14.87 -0.37 -20.03
N GLY A 448 -15.82 -0.79 -20.88
CA GLY A 448 -16.85 0.10 -21.38
C GLY A 448 -16.34 1.24 -22.25
N LEU A 449 -15.36 1.00 -23.13
CA LEU A 449 -14.87 2.01 -24.07
C LEU A 449 -16.03 2.59 -24.90
N PRO A 450 -16.13 3.92 -25.05
CA PRO A 450 -17.08 4.55 -25.93
C PRO A 450 -16.92 4.08 -27.39
N PRO A 451 -17.96 4.14 -28.21
CA PRO A 451 -17.82 3.89 -29.64
C PRO A 451 -16.83 4.84 -30.28
N GLY A 452 -15.89 4.31 -31.04
CA GLY A 452 -14.83 5.13 -31.65
C GLY A 452 -13.67 4.31 -32.19
N ARG A 453 -12.71 5.01 -32.78
CA ARG A 453 -11.47 4.44 -33.28
C ARG A 453 -10.34 4.68 -32.28
N TYR A 454 -9.63 3.65 -31.95
CA TYR A 454 -8.58 3.66 -30.94
C TYR A 454 -7.28 3.11 -31.49
N ARG A 455 -6.17 3.61 -30.97
CA ARG A 455 -4.84 3.03 -31.15
C ARG A 455 -4.19 2.85 -29.81
N LEU A 456 -3.97 1.61 -29.40
CA LEU A 456 -3.20 1.30 -28.21
C LEU A 456 -1.73 1.29 -28.58
N HIS A 457 -0.97 2.13 -27.90
CA HIS A 457 0.49 2.18 -27.95
C HIS A 457 1.05 1.57 -26.69
N VAL A 458 2.02 0.69 -26.83
CA VAL A 458 2.76 0.08 -25.72
C VAL A 458 4.24 0.30 -25.95
N ALA A 459 4.93 0.88 -24.98
CA ALA A 459 6.38 1.02 -24.97
C ALA A 459 6.96 0.31 -23.76
N ALA A 460 8.17 -0.23 -23.93
CA ALA A 460 8.90 -0.96 -22.89
C ALA A 460 10.27 -0.33 -22.65
N ARG A 461 10.81 -0.48 -21.44
CA ARG A 461 12.18 -0.09 -21.10
C ARG A 461 12.79 -1.06 -20.08
N HIS A 462 14.12 -1.10 -20.03
CA HIS A 462 14.83 -1.63 -18.87
C HIS A 462 14.71 -0.67 -17.67
N PRO A 463 14.83 -1.14 -16.43
CA PRO A 463 14.72 -0.30 -15.24
C PRO A 463 15.64 0.94 -15.31
N GLY A 464 15.04 2.12 -15.20
CA GLY A 464 15.77 3.39 -15.27
C GLY A 464 16.42 3.72 -16.63
N GLY A 465 16.15 2.93 -17.67
CA GLY A 465 16.64 3.16 -19.03
C GLY A 465 15.70 4.00 -19.88
N ALA A 466 16.10 4.25 -21.13
CA ALA A 466 15.28 4.94 -22.12
C ALA A 466 14.09 4.06 -22.58
N TRP A 467 12.97 4.71 -22.91
CA TRP A 467 11.84 4.02 -23.54
C TRP A 467 12.18 3.56 -24.95
N SER A 468 11.66 2.38 -25.32
CA SER A 468 11.84 1.86 -26.66
C SER A 468 11.26 2.82 -27.71
N PRO A 469 12.02 3.16 -28.74
CA PRO A 469 11.51 3.89 -29.91
C PRO A 469 10.55 3.04 -30.75
N HIS A 470 10.61 1.72 -30.61
CA HIS A 470 9.73 0.78 -31.31
C HIS A 470 8.57 0.42 -30.37
N GLU A 471 7.47 1.16 -30.53
CA GLU A 471 6.23 0.91 -29.82
C GLU A 471 5.47 -0.25 -30.47
N ALA A 472 4.80 -1.07 -29.66
CA ALA A 472 3.77 -1.96 -30.19
C ALA A 472 2.49 -1.14 -30.36
N VAL A 473 1.93 -1.16 -31.57
CA VAL A 473 0.72 -0.40 -31.90
C VAL A 473 -0.37 -1.35 -32.37
N TRP A 474 -1.54 -1.25 -31.76
CA TRP A 474 -2.72 -1.98 -32.20
C TRP A 474 -3.89 -1.02 -32.41
N ALA A 475 -4.43 -1.01 -33.62
CA ALA A 475 -5.58 -0.19 -33.99
C ALA A 475 -6.85 -1.03 -33.99
N PHE A 476 -7.90 -0.53 -33.34
CA PHE A 476 -9.20 -1.18 -33.28
C PHE A 476 -10.33 -0.16 -33.29
N GLU A 477 -11.53 -0.62 -33.59
CA GLU A 477 -12.74 0.19 -33.61
C GLU A 477 -13.79 -0.43 -32.67
N VAL A 478 -14.31 0.38 -31.75
CA VAL A 478 -15.42 -0.02 -30.88
C VAL A 478 -16.72 0.41 -31.56
N LEU A 479 -17.55 -0.56 -31.89
CA LEU A 479 -18.83 -0.33 -32.52
C LEU A 479 -19.86 0.16 -31.51
N PRO A 480 -20.77 1.06 -31.91
CA PRO A 480 -21.85 1.46 -31.04
C PRO A 480 -22.78 0.28 -30.74
N LEU A 481 -23.27 0.22 -29.54
CA LEU A 481 -24.33 -0.71 -29.13
C LEU A 481 -25.60 -0.42 -29.99
N TRP A 482 -26.39 -1.48 -30.23
CA TRP A 482 -27.52 -1.37 -31.15
C TRP A 482 -28.45 -0.16 -30.83
N TRP A 483 -28.63 0.19 -29.54
CA TRP A 483 -29.44 1.36 -29.12
C TRP A 483 -28.70 2.70 -29.25
N GLN A 484 -27.38 2.69 -29.45
CA GLN A 484 -26.55 3.88 -29.66
C GLN A 484 -26.47 4.26 -31.14
N ARG A 485 -26.83 3.33 -32.02
CA ARG A 485 -26.81 3.56 -33.48
C ARG A 485 -27.80 4.65 -33.86
N GLN A 486 -27.38 5.52 -34.76
CA GLN A 486 -28.18 6.65 -35.19
C GLN A 486 -29.49 6.21 -35.87
N ASP A 487 -29.43 5.16 -36.69
CA ASP A 487 -30.58 4.56 -37.35
C ASP A 487 -31.66 4.07 -36.35
N VAL A 488 -31.21 3.39 -35.28
CA VAL A 488 -32.08 2.90 -34.21
C VAL A 488 -32.68 4.04 -33.41
N ARG A 489 -31.88 5.06 -33.07
CA ARG A 489 -32.38 6.27 -32.37
C ARG A 489 -33.38 7.03 -33.19
N LEU A 490 -33.14 7.17 -34.49
CA LEU A 490 -34.08 7.78 -35.41
C LEU A 490 -35.39 6.96 -35.53
N ALA A 491 -35.25 5.62 -35.64
CA ALA A 491 -36.43 4.73 -35.68
C ALA A 491 -37.22 4.79 -34.38
N ALA A 492 -36.54 4.82 -33.21
CA ALA A 492 -37.19 4.97 -31.91
C ALA A 492 -37.88 6.33 -31.77
N ALA A 493 -37.25 7.42 -32.20
CA ALA A 493 -37.83 8.75 -32.20
C ALA A 493 -39.05 8.82 -33.13
N LEU A 494 -38.95 8.23 -34.33
CA LEU A 494 -40.09 8.15 -35.29
C LEU A 494 -41.21 7.29 -34.72
N GLY A 495 -40.91 6.15 -34.09
CA GLY A 495 -41.86 5.29 -33.41
C GLY A 495 -42.58 6.01 -32.27
N THR A 496 -41.83 6.78 -31.47
CA THR A 496 -42.39 7.60 -30.39
C THR A 496 -43.33 8.68 -30.94
N LEU A 497 -42.90 9.37 -32.03
CA LEU A 497 -43.76 10.37 -32.70
C LEU A 497 -45.02 9.76 -33.27
N LEU A 498 -44.92 8.57 -33.90
CA LEU A 498 -46.08 7.84 -34.40
C LEU A 498 -47.01 7.41 -33.28
N LEU A 499 -46.46 6.96 -32.15
CA LEU A 499 -47.25 6.58 -30.97
C LEU A 499 -47.96 7.78 -30.34
N LEU A 500 -47.29 8.92 -30.27
CA LEU A 500 -47.87 10.17 -29.81
C LEU A 500 -48.95 10.66 -30.78
N ALA A 501 -48.71 10.56 -32.09
CA ALA A 501 -49.72 10.91 -33.11
C ALA A 501 -50.94 9.98 -33.07
N LEU A 502 -50.71 8.66 -32.83
CA LEU A 502 -51.80 7.70 -32.63
C LEU A 502 -52.60 8.01 -31.36
N LEU A 503 -51.89 8.25 -30.25
CA LEU A 503 -52.48 8.63 -28.98
C LEU A 503 -53.30 9.92 -29.14
N TYR A 504 -52.73 10.92 -29.83
CA TYR A 504 -53.41 12.15 -30.12
C TYR A 504 -54.67 11.91 -30.96
N ARG A 505 -54.61 11.06 -32.03
CA ARG A 505 -55.77 10.67 -32.82
C ARG A 505 -56.84 9.98 -31.98
N VAL A 506 -56.42 9.04 -31.12
CA VAL A 506 -57.38 8.34 -30.23
C VAL A 506 -58.01 9.31 -29.24
N LEU A 507 -57.23 10.22 -28.64
CA LEU A 507 -57.76 11.25 -27.75
C LEU A 507 -58.67 12.20 -28.48
N LEU A 508 -58.31 12.63 -29.72
CA LEU A 508 -59.13 13.49 -30.55
C LEU A 508 -60.44 12.80 -30.96
N HIS A 509 -60.34 11.49 -31.27
CA HIS A 509 -61.56 10.70 -31.62
C HIS A 509 -62.47 10.56 -30.38
N ARG A 510 -61.89 10.22 -29.21
CA ARG A 510 -62.63 10.19 -27.95
C ARG A 510 -63.23 11.56 -27.58
N TYR A 511 -62.46 12.63 -27.77
CA TYR A 511 -62.99 14.00 -27.56
C TYR A 511 -64.12 14.32 -28.48
N LYS A 512 -64.00 14.01 -29.82
CA LYS A 512 -65.06 14.24 -30.78
C LYS A 512 -66.36 13.42 -30.50
N THR A 513 -66.15 12.12 -30.12
CA THR A 513 -67.28 11.25 -29.76
C THR A 513 -67.89 11.65 -28.42
N HIS A 514 -67.06 12.14 -27.47
CA HIS A 514 -67.57 12.67 -26.22
C HIS A 514 -68.33 13.94 -26.40
N ASN A 515 -67.83 14.88 -27.22
CA ASN A 515 -68.53 16.12 -27.54
C ASN A 515 -69.84 15.89 -28.35
N ALA A 516 -69.79 14.90 -29.26
CA ALA A 516 -70.98 14.51 -29.97
C ALA A 516 -72.07 13.94 -29.01
N ARG A 517 -71.66 13.10 -28.05
CA ARG A 517 -72.54 12.61 -26.99
C ARG A 517 -73.05 13.72 -26.07
N LEU A 518 -72.10 14.65 -25.69
CA LEU A 518 -72.52 15.84 -24.92
C LEU A 518 -73.51 16.73 -25.66
N ALA A 519 -73.27 16.98 -26.95
CA ALA A 519 -74.20 17.76 -27.77
C ALA A 519 -75.57 17.07 -27.87
N GLU A 520 -75.58 15.75 -27.97
CA GLU A 520 -76.86 14.99 -27.98
C GLU A 520 -77.50 14.97 -26.60
N LEU A 521 -76.73 14.87 -25.53
CA LEU A 521 -77.17 14.98 -24.13
C LEU A 521 -77.67 16.38 -23.82
N VAL A 522 -77.00 17.43 -24.30
CA VAL A 522 -77.42 18.83 -24.13
C VAL A 522 -78.69 19.04 -24.85
N ARG A 523 -78.82 18.51 -26.09
CA ARG A 523 -80.11 18.60 -26.84
C ARG A 523 -81.28 17.91 -26.11
N LYS A 524 -81.03 16.65 -25.62
CA LYS A 524 -82.02 15.92 -24.82
C LYS A 524 -82.30 16.62 -23.49
N ARG A 525 -81.23 17.18 -22.86
CA ARG A 525 -81.41 17.90 -21.58
C ARG A 525 -82.08 19.22 -21.72
N THR A 526 -81.88 19.91 -22.88
CA THR A 526 -82.60 21.14 -23.16
C THR A 526 -84.11 20.87 -23.41
N GLU A 527 -84.37 19.72 -24.08
CA GLU A 527 -85.76 19.26 -24.25
C GLU A 527 -86.40 18.80 -22.92
N ASP A 528 -85.59 18.17 -22.02
CA ASP A 528 -86.00 17.76 -20.67
C ASP A 528 -86.14 18.96 -19.70
N LEU A 529 -85.17 19.92 -19.78
CA LEU A 529 -85.24 21.15 -18.97
C LEU A 529 -86.49 22.01 -19.34
N GLN A 530 -86.86 22.01 -20.58
CA GLN A 530 -88.19 22.65 -20.97
C GLN A 530 -89.39 21.91 -20.35
N ARG A 531 -89.26 20.56 -20.16
CA ARG A 531 -90.26 19.77 -19.41
C ARG A 531 -90.10 19.89 -17.89
N GLN A 532 -88.89 20.09 -17.40
CA GLN A 532 -88.62 20.22 -15.94
C GLN A 532 -88.92 21.65 -15.41
N ALA A 533 -88.75 22.67 -16.21
CA ALA A 533 -89.21 24.05 -15.86
C ALA A 533 -90.67 24.11 -15.47
N GLN A 534 -91.49 23.20 -16.00
CA GLN A 534 -92.85 23.01 -15.55
C GLN A 534 -93.03 22.21 -14.24
N ARG A 535 -91.97 21.44 -13.83
CA ARG A 535 -92.03 20.66 -12.61
C ARG A 535 -91.27 21.28 -11.38
N LEU A 536 -90.48 22.33 -11.62
CA LEU A 536 -89.69 23.01 -10.56
C LEU A 536 -90.49 23.95 -9.65
N LEU A 537 -91.74 24.12 -9.95
CA LEU A 537 -92.65 24.78 -9.01
C LEU A 537 -93.14 23.88 -7.88
N GLN A 538 -92.79 22.59 -7.93
CA GLN A 538 -93.20 21.61 -6.90
C GLN A 538 -92.06 21.15 -5.95
N ALA A 539 -90.80 21.50 -6.20
CA ALA A 539 -89.69 20.90 -5.46
C ALA A 539 -88.90 21.86 -4.52
N ASN A 540 -89.62 22.81 -3.91
CA ASN A 540 -88.98 23.68 -2.87
C ASN A 540 -88.98 23.07 -1.45
N GLN A 541 -89.14 21.74 -1.39
CA GLN A 541 -89.26 21.06 -0.09
C GLN A 541 -88.08 20.16 0.25
N GLU A 542 -87.04 19.95 -0.59
CA GLU A 542 -85.95 19.04 -0.25
C GLU A 542 -84.58 19.72 0.01
N LYS A 543 -84.63 20.91 0.59
CA LYS A 543 -83.40 21.68 0.91
C LYS A 543 -82.71 21.27 2.23
N SER A 544 -83.22 20.26 2.85
CA SER A 544 -82.80 19.96 4.24
C SER A 544 -81.77 18.83 4.41
N GLU A 545 -81.51 18.06 3.36
CA GLU A 545 -80.61 16.85 3.59
C GLU A 545 -79.22 17.02 3.07
N LEU A 546 -78.77 18.15 2.51
CA LEU A 546 -77.49 18.29 1.88
C LEU A 546 -76.35 18.79 2.81
N LEU A 547 -76.64 19.12 4.04
CA LEU A 547 -75.63 19.67 4.97
C LEU A 547 -74.86 18.63 5.76
N THR A 548 -75.21 17.35 5.69
CA THR A 548 -74.60 16.31 6.49
C THR A 548 -73.43 15.63 5.78
N ARG A 549 -73.23 15.76 4.47
CA ARG A 549 -72.17 15.08 3.69
C ARG A 549 -70.85 15.84 3.54
N LEU A 550 -70.79 17.06 4.00
CA LEU A 550 -69.59 17.89 3.86
C LEU A 550 -68.57 17.72 5.00
N ARG A 551 -68.96 17.05 6.09
CA ARG A 551 -68.11 16.91 7.29
C ARG A 551 -67.13 15.74 7.23
N ILE A 552 -67.38 14.77 6.36
CA ILE A 552 -66.56 13.52 6.31
C ILE A 552 -65.32 13.66 5.40
N LYS A 553 -65.28 14.65 4.51
CA LYS A 553 -64.10 14.84 3.61
C LYS A 553 -62.98 15.67 4.20
N SER A 554 -63.16 16.31 5.35
CA SER A 554 -62.15 17.17 5.95
C SER A 554 -61.07 16.37 6.69
N ASP A 555 -61.45 15.24 7.31
CA ASP A 555 -60.53 14.49 8.21
C ASP A 555 -59.46 13.66 7.47
N VAL A 556 -59.69 13.40 6.18
CA VAL A 556 -58.71 12.61 5.39
C VAL A 556 -57.56 13.48 4.84
N PHE A 557 -57.80 14.78 4.66
CA PHE A 557 -56.78 15.71 4.15
C PHE A 557 -55.78 16.16 5.23
N GLU A 558 -56.15 16.13 6.50
CA GLU A 558 -55.27 16.54 7.59
C GLU A 558 -54.15 15.54 7.85
N ARG A 559 -54.39 14.22 7.69
CA ARG A 559 -53.37 13.19 7.89
C ARG A 559 -52.30 13.18 6.82
N GLN A 560 -52.61 13.46 5.58
CA GLN A 560 -51.64 13.46 4.48
C GLN A 560 -50.68 14.66 4.47
N ALA A 561 -51.02 15.71 5.24
CA ALA A 561 -50.21 16.94 5.29
C ALA A 561 -49.07 16.91 6.30
N HIS A 562 -49.10 15.98 7.30
CA HIS A 562 -48.23 16.06 8.48
C HIS A 562 -47.35 14.82 8.73
N GLU A 563 -47.50 13.73 8.00
CA GLU A 563 -46.74 12.50 8.21
C GLU A 563 -45.81 12.17 7.03
N ASP A 564 -44.67 11.56 7.30
CA ASP A 564 -43.77 10.99 6.28
C ASP A 564 -44.30 9.61 5.84
N ALA A 565 -44.50 9.44 4.57
CA ALA A 565 -45.16 8.26 4.02
C ALA A 565 -44.36 6.96 4.17
N LEU A 566 -43.03 7.04 4.34
CA LEU A 566 -42.15 5.88 4.48
C LEU A 566 -42.04 5.40 5.93
N THR A 567 -41.87 6.33 6.84
CA THR A 567 -41.54 6.00 8.25
C THR A 567 -42.74 6.11 9.20
N GLY A 568 -43.81 6.76 8.75
CA GLY A 568 -44.99 7.06 9.59
C GLY A 568 -44.76 8.12 10.65
N LEU A 569 -43.54 8.65 10.73
CA LEU A 569 -43.23 9.75 11.63
C LEU A 569 -43.77 11.09 11.11
N PRO A 570 -43.91 12.08 11.99
CA PRO A 570 -44.08 13.49 11.59
C PRO A 570 -43.02 13.87 10.54
N ASN A 571 -43.50 14.49 9.45
CA ASN A 571 -42.65 14.99 8.40
C ASN A 571 -41.95 16.30 8.80
N ARG A 572 -41.02 16.75 8.00
CA ARG A 572 -40.26 17.99 8.21
C ARG A 572 -41.16 19.18 8.52
N ARG A 573 -42.27 19.32 7.81
CA ARG A 573 -43.17 20.43 8.00
C ARG A 573 -43.85 20.40 9.37
N HIS A 574 -44.36 19.24 9.78
CA HIS A 574 -44.94 19.03 11.12
C HIS A 574 -43.91 19.26 12.22
N PHE A 575 -42.67 18.80 12.02
CA PHE A 575 -41.57 19.03 12.95
C PHE A 575 -41.27 20.53 13.10
N ASP A 576 -41.15 21.29 12.03
CA ASP A 576 -40.86 22.73 12.08
C ASP A 576 -41.96 23.50 12.82
N GLU A 577 -43.20 23.13 12.62
CA GLU A 577 -44.36 23.70 13.32
C GLU A 577 -44.35 23.33 14.82
N ALA A 578 -43.99 22.09 15.16
CA ALA A 578 -43.88 21.63 16.53
C ALA A 578 -42.69 22.29 17.25
N LEU A 579 -41.54 22.39 16.61
CA LEU A 579 -40.34 23.06 17.17
C LEU A 579 -40.67 24.51 17.54
N ALA A 580 -41.34 25.25 16.67
CA ALA A 580 -41.72 26.63 16.96
C ALA A 580 -42.70 26.74 18.15
N ARG A 581 -43.69 25.82 18.22
CA ARG A 581 -44.62 25.73 19.33
C ARG A 581 -43.94 25.40 20.67
N ASP A 582 -43.08 24.39 20.65
CA ASP A 582 -42.46 23.86 21.89
C ASP A 582 -41.35 24.78 22.41
N ILE A 583 -40.59 25.48 21.58
CA ILE A 583 -39.74 26.59 22.02
C ILE A 583 -40.54 27.67 22.74
N SER A 584 -41.68 28.07 22.15
CA SER A 584 -42.53 29.06 22.75
C SER A 584 -43.16 28.57 24.06
N ARG A 585 -43.43 27.27 24.16
CA ARG A 585 -43.95 26.62 25.40
C ARG A 585 -42.89 26.50 26.47
N ALA A 586 -41.70 26.01 26.14
CA ALA A 586 -40.55 25.84 27.01
C ALA A 586 -40.16 27.16 27.70
N ARG A 587 -40.12 28.25 26.95
CA ARG A 587 -39.86 29.59 27.48
C ARG A 587 -40.95 30.11 28.44
N ARG A 588 -42.21 29.89 28.13
CA ARG A 588 -43.30 30.32 29.02
C ARG A 588 -43.39 29.51 30.32
N SER A 589 -43.00 28.23 30.25
CA SER A 589 -43.14 27.34 31.41
C SER A 589 -41.80 27.20 32.18
N ALA A 590 -40.71 27.83 31.70
CA ALA A 590 -39.36 27.68 32.23
C ALA A 590 -38.90 26.22 32.34
N ARG A 591 -39.34 25.38 31.38
CA ARG A 591 -39.01 23.97 31.37
C ARG A 591 -37.94 23.70 30.28
N PRO A 592 -37.05 22.74 30.47
CA PRO A 592 -36.03 22.44 29.51
C PRO A 592 -36.62 21.84 28.25
N LEU A 593 -36.05 22.20 27.10
CA LEU A 593 -36.34 21.62 25.80
C LEU A 593 -35.00 21.26 25.14
N VAL A 594 -34.92 20.06 24.64
CA VAL A 594 -33.70 19.57 23.93
C VAL A 594 -34.10 19.10 22.54
N LEU A 595 -33.24 19.40 21.63
CA LEU A 595 -33.28 18.86 20.26
C LEU A 595 -32.11 17.92 20.04
N ALA A 596 -32.41 16.72 19.59
CA ALA A 596 -31.40 15.81 19.04
C ALA A 596 -31.66 15.62 17.54
N ILE A 597 -30.61 15.78 16.74
CA ILE A 597 -30.60 15.44 15.32
C ILE A 597 -29.73 14.19 15.14
N LEU A 598 -30.29 13.21 14.50
CA LEU A 598 -29.67 11.90 14.28
C LEU A 598 -29.52 11.67 12.78
N ASP A 599 -28.44 11.05 12.39
CA ASP A 599 -28.16 10.69 11.02
C ASP A 599 -27.58 9.27 10.98
N ILE A 600 -28.11 8.47 10.09
CA ILE A 600 -27.66 7.05 9.96
C ILE A 600 -26.31 7.01 9.32
N ASP A 601 -25.34 6.49 10.05
CA ASP A 601 -23.96 6.42 9.58
C ASP A 601 -23.83 5.55 8.33
N HIS A 602 -23.17 6.12 7.33
CA HIS A 602 -22.89 5.42 6.08
C HIS A 602 -24.13 4.89 5.34
N PHE A 603 -25.30 5.53 5.51
CA PHE A 603 -26.54 5.08 4.91
C PHE A 603 -26.46 4.91 3.38
N LYS A 604 -25.71 5.77 2.72
CA LYS A 604 -25.43 5.63 1.29
C LYS A 604 -24.78 4.27 0.96
N ARG A 605 -23.86 3.79 1.81
CA ARG A 605 -23.23 2.46 1.61
C ARG A 605 -24.23 1.32 1.80
N ILE A 606 -25.23 1.50 2.66
CA ILE A 606 -26.31 0.52 2.83
C ILE A 606 -27.12 0.45 1.53
N ASN A 607 -27.50 1.58 0.96
CA ASN A 607 -28.20 1.65 -0.31
C ASN A 607 -27.37 1.05 -1.46
N ASP A 608 -26.10 1.42 -1.53
CA ASP A 608 -25.20 1.00 -2.61
C ASP A 608 -24.90 -0.52 -2.54
N HIS A 609 -24.87 -1.10 -1.33
CA HIS A 609 -24.50 -2.51 -1.14
C HIS A 609 -25.69 -3.47 -1.12
N TYR A 610 -26.84 -3.04 -0.56
CA TYR A 610 -28.02 -3.90 -0.36
C TYR A 610 -29.24 -3.52 -1.19
N SER A 611 -29.35 -2.37 -1.71
CA SER A 611 -30.40 -1.76 -2.53
C SER A 611 -31.16 -0.62 -1.82
N HIS A 612 -31.78 0.25 -2.60
CA HIS A 612 -32.66 1.30 -2.06
C HIS A 612 -33.84 0.76 -1.26
N ALA A 613 -34.41 -0.38 -1.65
CA ALA A 613 -35.48 -1.02 -0.91
C ALA A 613 -35.03 -1.49 0.49
N SER A 614 -33.79 -1.94 0.60
CA SER A 614 -33.20 -2.29 1.90
C SER A 614 -32.91 -1.05 2.76
N GLY A 615 -32.47 0.04 2.13
CA GLY A 615 -32.34 1.34 2.80
C GLY A 615 -33.69 1.88 3.29
N ASP A 616 -34.73 1.78 2.47
CA ASP A 616 -36.10 2.16 2.87
C ASP A 616 -36.61 1.32 4.05
N ALA A 617 -36.31 0.01 4.06
CA ALA A 617 -36.65 -0.85 5.20
C ALA A 617 -35.87 -0.44 6.46
N VAL A 618 -34.58 -0.08 6.35
CA VAL A 618 -33.80 0.48 7.48
C VAL A 618 -34.42 1.79 7.98
N LEU A 619 -34.79 2.70 7.10
CA LEU A 619 -35.43 3.97 7.48
C LEU A 619 -36.76 3.74 8.20
N HIS A 620 -37.57 2.82 7.70
CA HIS A 620 -38.84 2.44 8.33
C HIS A 620 -38.60 1.88 9.74
N GLU A 621 -37.65 0.96 9.89
CA GLU A 621 -37.30 0.35 11.18
C GLU A 621 -36.71 1.35 12.16
N VAL A 622 -35.93 2.33 11.68
CA VAL A 622 -35.48 3.46 12.52
C VAL A 622 -36.67 4.27 13.00
N GLY A 623 -37.65 4.54 12.12
CA GLY A 623 -38.89 5.23 12.52
C GLY A 623 -39.64 4.50 13.63
N VAL A 624 -39.77 3.19 13.52
CA VAL A 624 -40.38 2.32 14.55
C VAL A 624 -39.60 2.39 15.87
N LEU A 625 -38.26 2.30 15.80
CA LEU A 625 -37.40 2.37 16.97
C LEU A 625 -37.47 3.73 17.67
N LEU A 626 -37.45 4.81 16.92
CA LEU A 626 -37.55 6.16 17.47
C LEU A 626 -38.91 6.39 18.14
N THR A 627 -39.99 5.90 17.52
CA THR A 627 -41.34 5.98 18.08
C THR A 627 -41.44 5.19 19.40
N ALA A 628 -40.87 3.98 19.42
CA ALA A 628 -40.88 3.12 20.61
C ALA A 628 -39.99 3.66 21.76
N ALA A 629 -38.93 4.41 21.42
CA ALA A 629 -38.02 5.00 22.40
C ALA A 629 -38.51 6.34 22.96
N ALA A 630 -39.30 7.05 22.18
CA ALA A 630 -39.87 8.36 22.55
C ALA A 630 -41.07 8.25 23.48
N ARG A 631 -41.22 9.21 24.42
CA ARG A 631 -42.39 9.36 25.27
C ARG A 631 -43.52 10.06 24.52
N ALA A 632 -44.73 10.03 25.03
CA ALA A 632 -45.89 10.76 24.45
C ALA A 632 -45.68 12.28 24.33
N SER A 633 -44.76 12.84 25.15
CA SER A 633 -44.37 14.26 25.12
C SER A 633 -43.30 14.57 24.08
N ASP A 634 -42.63 13.56 23.57
CA ASP A 634 -41.49 13.71 22.65
C ASP A 634 -42.00 13.59 21.21
N LEU A 635 -41.36 14.30 20.30
CA LEU A 635 -41.73 14.26 18.88
C LEU A 635 -40.56 13.69 18.09
N PRO A 636 -40.58 12.40 17.78
CA PRO A 636 -39.71 11.88 16.73
C PRO A 636 -40.23 12.30 15.37
N ALA A 637 -39.34 12.74 14.49
CA ALA A 637 -39.66 13.17 13.15
C ALA A 637 -38.59 12.76 12.16
N ARG A 638 -38.96 12.64 10.89
CA ARG A 638 -38.00 12.49 9.81
C ARG A 638 -37.82 13.83 9.10
N LEU A 639 -36.56 14.32 9.10
CA LEU A 639 -36.26 15.62 8.48
C LEU A 639 -36.04 15.50 6.97
N GLY A 640 -35.57 14.34 6.50
CA GLY A 640 -35.36 14.04 5.09
C GLY A 640 -34.19 13.06 4.89
N GLY A 641 -34.20 12.31 3.82
CA GLY A 641 -33.12 11.33 3.56
C GLY A 641 -32.94 10.35 4.70
N GLU A 642 -31.74 10.32 5.29
CA GLU A 642 -31.35 9.50 6.44
C GLU A 642 -31.36 10.25 7.79
N GLU A 643 -31.88 11.48 7.78
CA GLU A 643 -31.89 12.36 8.96
C GLU A 643 -33.20 12.30 9.72
N PHE A 644 -33.10 12.16 11.01
CA PHE A 644 -34.20 12.14 11.97
C PHE A 644 -33.97 13.20 13.04
N ALA A 645 -35.05 13.62 13.66
CA ALA A 645 -35.00 14.51 14.82
C ALA A 645 -35.83 13.96 15.99
N LEU A 646 -35.40 14.25 17.18
CA LEU A 646 -36.14 14.04 18.42
C LEU A 646 -36.28 15.39 19.10
N LEU A 647 -37.47 15.91 19.15
CA LEU A 647 -37.79 17.09 19.97
C LEU A 647 -38.29 16.63 21.33
N LEU A 648 -37.50 16.90 22.35
CA LEU A 648 -37.65 16.35 23.70
C LEU A 648 -38.13 17.46 24.66
N ALA A 649 -39.41 17.48 24.90
CA ALA A 649 -40.02 18.44 25.78
C ALA A 649 -39.82 18.02 27.26
N ASP A 650 -39.70 19.02 28.15
CA ASP A 650 -39.51 18.81 29.58
C ASP A 650 -38.33 17.85 29.93
N THR A 651 -37.25 17.96 29.14
CA THR A 651 -36.09 17.04 29.17
C THR A 651 -34.80 17.83 29.31
N THR A 652 -33.97 17.48 30.27
CA THR A 652 -32.62 18.06 30.45
C THR A 652 -31.62 17.49 29.43
N LEU A 653 -30.50 18.17 29.27
CA LEU A 653 -29.47 17.75 28.31
C LEU A 653 -28.92 16.36 28.64
N ASP A 654 -28.70 16.07 29.94
CA ASP A 654 -28.21 14.78 30.41
C ASP A 654 -29.22 13.64 30.14
N GLU A 655 -30.50 13.91 30.36
CA GLU A 655 -31.58 12.96 30.05
C GLU A 655 -31.73 12.71 28.55
N ALA A 656 -31.58 13.75 27.74
CA ALA A 656 -31.58 13.64 26.28
C ALA A 656 -30.38 12.82 25.77
N GLN A 657 -29.21 13.08 26.35
CA GLN A 657 -28.01 12.30 26.00
C GLN A 657 -28.18 10.83 26.44
N ALA A 658 -28.72 10.58 27.63
CA ALA A 658 -29.02 9.22 28.06
C ALA A 658 -30.03 8.50 27.15
N LEU A 659 -31.07 9.22 26.69
CA LEU A 659 -32.02 8.71 25.71
C LEU A 659 -31.30 8.33 24.38
N CYS A 660 -30.48 9.23 23.86
CA CYS A 660 -29.71 8.96 22.63
C CYS A 660 -28.74 7.78 22.81
N LEU A 661 -28.08 7.65 23.95
CA LEU A 661 -27.24 6.48 24.27
C LEU A 661 -28.06 5.19 24.36
N ARG A 662 -29.25 5.24 24.91
CA ARG A 662 -30.18 4.10 24.96
C ARG A 662 -30.63 3.72 23.55
N ILE A 663 -30.96 4.68 22.70
CA ILE A 663 -31.32 4.44 21.29
C ILE A 663 -30.13 3.82 20.56
N ARG A 664 -28.92 4.33 20.79
CA ARG A 664 -27.69 3.77 20.22
C ARG A 664 -27.47 2.31 20.65
N ALA A 665 -27.70 1.99 21.92
CA ALA A 665 -27.63 0.61 22.40
C ALA A 665 -28.67 -0.29 21.71
N LEU A 666 -29.88 0.22 21.42
CA LEU A 666 -30.91 -0.50 20.68
C LEU A 666 -30.48 -0.77 19.23
N PHE A 667 -29.80 0.18 18.58
CA PHE A 667 -29.23 -0.01 17.24
C PHE A 667 -28.16 -1.12 17.27
N HIS A 668 -27.25 -1.10 18.24
CA HIS A 668 -26.21 -2.12 18.38
C HIS A 668 -26.78 -3.52 18.71
N ALA A 669 -27.84 -3.58 19.50
CA ALA A 669 -28.49 -4.84 19.86
C ALA A 669 -29.33 -5.44 18.72
N ARG A 670 -29.59 -4.65 17.67
CA ARG A 670 -30.43 -5.08 16.57
C ARG A 670 -29.60 -5.68 15.46
N HIS A 671 -29.80 -6.97 15.22
CA HIS A 671 -29.08 -7.72 14.17
C HIS A 671 -29.85 -7.87 12.86
N ASN A 672 -31.13 -7.53 12.84
CA ASN A 672 -32.00 -7.61 11.67
C ASN A 672 -32.64 -6.24 11.38
N TRP A 673 -32.32 -5.68 10.22
CA TRP A 673 -32.84 -4.41 9.74
C TRP A 673 -33.69 -4.66 8.47
N GLY A 674 -35.02 -4.83 8.69
CA GLY A 674 -35.93 -5.21 7.62
C GLY A 674 -35.63 -6.60 7.05
N SER A 675 -35.30 -6.68 5.77
CA SER A 675 -35.02 -7.94 5.07
C SER A 675 -33.53 -8.36 5.06
N VAL A 676 -32.64 -7.62 5.76
CA VAL A 676 -31.19 -7.87 5.76
C VAL A 676 -30.75 -8.39 7.12
N GLU A 677 -30.34 -9.66 7.18
CA GLU A 677 -29.76 -10.27 8.38
C GLU A 677 -28.28 -9.91 8.54
N GLY A 678 -27.87 -9.62 9.77
CA GLY A 678 -26.46 -9.35 10.10
C GLY A 678 -25.99 -7.94 9.75
N LEU A 679 -26.86 -7.08 9.21
CA LEU A 679 -26.53 -5.69 8.98
C LEU A 679 -26.42 -4.96 10.33
N GLN A 680 -25.27 -4.34 10.58
CA GLN A 680 -25.09 -3.40 11.66
C GLN A 680 -25.34 -1.97 11.16
N VAL A 681 -26.30 -1.33 11.74
CA VAL A 681 -26.61 0.09 11.47
C VAL A 681 -26.23 0.89 12.70
N THR A 682 -25.46 1.93 12.52
CA THR A 682 -25.13 2.89 13.57
C THR A 682 -25.67 4.27 13.19
N PHE A 683 -25.72 5.14 14.14
CA PHE A 683 -26.05 6.53 13.87
C PHE A 683 -25.17 7.48 14.69
N SER A 684 -24.97 8.64 14.15
CA SER A 684 -24.38 9.77 14.88
C SER A 684 -25.48 10.72 15.30
N ALA A 685 -25.37 11.33 16.45
CA ALA A 685 -26.32 12.33 16.89
C ALA A 685 -25.65 13.57 17.48
N GLY A 686 -26.26 14.69 17.20
CA GLY A 686 -25.94 15.96 17.86
C GLY A 686 -27.10 16.41 18.72
N VAL A 687 -26.84 16.72 19.96
CA VAL A 687 -27.84 17.08 20.95
C VAL A 687 -27.61 18.51 21.46
N ALA A 688 -28.63 19.35 21.41
CA ALA A 688 -28.52 20.73 21.89
C ALA A 688 -29.72 21.11 22.76
N ALA A 689 -29.44 21.67 23.92
CA ALA A 689 -30.48 22.21 24.80
C ALA A 689 -30.87 23.63 24.36
N LEU A 690 -32.12 23.98 24.49
CA LEU A 690 -32.62 25.34 24.25
C LEU A 690 -31.98 26.34 25.22
N ARG A 691 -31.41 27.41 24.69
CA ARG A 691 -30.91 28.57 25.45
C ARG A 691 -31.87 29.74 25.32
N ASP A 692 -31.75 30.70 26.20
CA ASP A 692 -32.68 31.84 26.25
C ASP A 692 -32.75 32.65 24.95
N GLU A 693 -31.63 32.75 24.26
CA GLU A 693 -31.53 33.52 23.01
C GLU A 693 -31.80 32.71 21.74
N ASP A 694 -32.03 31.40 21.86
CA ASP A 694 -32.16 30.53 20.68
C ASP A 694 -33.44 30.76 19.88
N THR A 695 -33.34 30.86 18.60
CA THR A 695 -34.45 30.62 17.67
C THR A 695 -34.53 29.13 17.32
N GLY A 696 -35.61 28.70 16.68
CA GLY A 696 -35.67 27.32 16.17
C GLY A 696 -34.52 26.99 15.24
N SER A 697 -34.10 27.98 14.42
CA SER A 697 -32.97 27.82 13.50
C SER A 697 -31.62 27.73 14.22
N SER A 698 -31.36 28.53 15.26
CA SER A 698 -30.10 28.46 15.99
C SER A 698 -29.99 27.21 16.85
N LEU A 699 -31.07 26.73 17.43
CA LEU A 699 -31.10 25.46 18.15
C LEU A 699 -30.83 24.29 17.19
N MET A 700 -31.47 24.28 16.02
CA MET A 700 -31.18 23.29 14.98
C MET A 700 -29.72 23.35 14.54
N GLN A 701 -29.18 24.54 14.33
CA GLN A 701 -27.80 24.73 13.87
C GLN A 701 -26.79 24.22 14.89
N ARG A 702 -27.03 24.39 16.19
CA ARG A 702 -26.17 23.84 17.25
C ARG A 702 -26.27 22.31 17.33
N ALA A 703 -27.48 21.75 17.22
CA ALA A 703 -27.64 20.30 17.16
C ALA A 703 -26.96 19.71 15.92
N ASP A 704 -27.11 20.37 14.77
CA ASP A 704 -26.47 19.95 13.52
C ASP A 704 -24.92 20.06 13.58
N HIS A 705 -24.40 21.12 14.21
CA HIS A 705 -22.97 21.26 14.45
C HIS A 705 -22.44 20.13 15.34
N ALA A 706 -23.14 19.81 16.43
CA ALA A 706 -22.77 18.67 17.28
C ALA A 706 -22.89 17.32 16.53
N LEU A 707 -23.84 17.17 15.65
CA LEU A 707 -23.95 16.01 14.77
C LEU A 707 -22.75 15.92 13.82
N TYR A 708 -22.31 17.03 13.25
CA TYR A 708 -21.11 17.09 12.43
C TYR A 708 -19.85 16.69 13.23
N GLU A 709 -19.72 17.17 14.46
CA GLU A 709 -18.64 16.74 15.35
C GLU A 709 -18.70 15.24 15.65
N ALA A 710 -19.89 14.69 15.89
CA ALA A 710 -20.09 13.26 16.08
C ALA A 710 -19.62 12.45 14.86
N LYS A 711 -19.95 12.92 13.65
CA LYS A 711 -19.53 12.31 12.40
C LYS A 711 -18.03 12.42 12.17
N SER A 712 -17.41 13.57 12.46
CA SER A 712 -15.98 13.81 12.26
C SER A 712 -15.11 13.08 13.27
N ALA A 713 -15.59 12.91 14.50
CA ALA A 713 -14.87 12.20 15.56
C ALA A 713 -14.90 10.67 15.44
N GLY A 714 -15.43 10.13 14.33
CA GLY A 714 -15.42 8.69 14.03
C GLY A 714 -16.77 8.01 14.07
N ARG A 715 -17.86 8.76 14.05
CA ARG A 715 -19.26 8.28 14.00
C ARG A 715 -19.67 7.41 15.19
N ASP A 716 -20.87 6.83 15.12
CA ASP A 716 -21.45 5.98 16.15
C ASP A 716 -21.34 6.59 17.55
N ARG A 717 -21.73 7.85 17.67
CA ARG A 717 -21.64 8.61 18.92
C ARG A 717 -22.60 9.76 19.01
N ILE A 718 -22.73 10.27 20.20
CA ILE A 718 -23.55 11.43 20.50
C ILE A 718 -22.62 12.56 20.95
N CYS A 719 -22.73 13.72 20.33
CA CYS A 719 -22.07 14.94 20.75
C CYS A 719 -23.09 15.97 21.23
N VAL A 720 -22.65 16.84 22.12
CA VAL A 720 -23.48 17.88 22.72
C VAL A 720 -23.00 19.24 22.21
N GLY A 721 -23.99 20.08 21.72
CA GLY A 721 -23.74 21.39 21.12
C GLY A 721 -24.16 22.58 21.98
#